data_3e4798066b6e31661635ee9131cd85dc
#
_entry.id   3e4798066b6e31661635ee9131cd85dc
#
_cell.length_a   1.000
_cell.length_b   1.000
_cell.length_c   1.000
_cell.angle_alpha   90.00
_cell.angle_beta   90.00
_cell.angle_gamma   90.00
#
_symmetry.space_group_name_H-M   'P 1'
#
loop_
_entity.id
_entity.type
_entity.pdbx_description
1 polymer ?
#
loop_
_entity_poly.entity_id
_entity_poly.type
_entity_poly.pdbx_seq_one_letter_code
_entity_poly.pdbx_strand_id
1 'polypeptide(L)'
;MSIVIYTYHNPYSLKENQELWNEIVNCPYFCVSQTLVNGLKTLYGKDFQIGRVTTVKNLTDAVYKYWTGTACAVKQHTDIDNIISTASERCGLNANKVENIRKSFLFNRDEVFNSIRTMFELRMDPHNIVEKYLTPEQKFIVFIFNEIINSTKNKDFVLKEDFTEQEIDEAVISALQIAKDNSSNASEKVVISEFDHIVIHGVHQFSPLMLRTIEEVAKYKKVILLFNYQEQYKNIYQTWIDIYSSFDCKMIDFKGNEFHPTDSSTISYEGNMLAQNMGKLLEGRKEDITVEKPYEIIEFDNMTEFAGYVAKIFEEAERRDPEHPMSAMNEQIYAADSSANDILKIYFPEQFGERQFLNYPLGHFFIAVANMWDSETNGILISDINDIRECLSAGILVETSPGRLASTFGKMESLFVGCLSVDDMLSRIKKVRKNKKFISDDKRLEYVSHISYYAVTKDEINELEQALNDLEELASFFYEDFEKRPNNFKAFYKKLKQYLQEEILDERDLGDEFIDIINRVLTRLDEVENIDASASFECLKSTMSLYLVQETKPGKSANWIVRNYEQIDGDVLRTAKDSKSQIMHFACLTDEDIDAVKTREFSWPLNADFFEVAQNPVDWKYQVFVKARKEYKNFKRYALIYGLEFNKGKYKLSYVKRDGDLEREPYYLLKILGIEKKRNIDRIINRKLADVSDIQIKDSSLGTYSMYDYYRYRICKKRFLFETLTEGNTVYKDEFLLAKYLEIWVENEIKESMQGLPGSELVLVERINEKYDELKKYFPF
;
A
#
# COMPACT_ATOMS: atom_id res chain seq x y z
N MET A 1 7.73 22.27 31.50
CA MET A 1 7.34 22.05 30.10
C MET A 1 7.20 23.42 29.44
N SER A 2 7.92 23.69 28.38
CA SER A 2 7.90 24.98 27.71
C SER A 2 7.36 24.81 26.28
N ILE A 3 6.04 24.60 26.18
CA ILE A 3 5.32 24.53 24.88
C ILE A 3 4.58 25.85 24.71
N VAL A 4 4.76 26.49 23.56
CA VAL A 4 4.11 27.76 23.21
C VAL A 4 3.42 27.64 21.90
N ILE A 5 2.21 28.18 21.77
CA ILE A 5 1.42 28.14 20.55
C ILE A 5 1.42 29.52 19.92
N TYR A 6 1.89 29.60 18.67
CA TYR A 6 1.75 30.81 17.85
C TYR A 6 0.80 30.54 16.68
N THR A 7 0.06 31.56 16.30
CA THR A 7 -0.84 31.53 15.14
C THR A 7 -0.48 32.62 14.14
N TYR A 8 -0.83 32.36 12.89
CA TYR A 8 -0.72 33.33 11.82
C TYR A 8 -1.97 33.33 10.95
N HIS A 9 -2.35 34.49 10.38
CA HIS A 9 -3.50 34.60 9.49
C HIS A 9 -3.12 34.30 8.04
N ASN A 10 -2.05 34.90 7.57
CA ASN A 10 -1.62 34.80 6.19
C ASN A 10 -0.27 34.07 6.07
N PRO A 11 -0.20 32.92 5.40
CA PRO A 11 1.02 32.16 5.25
C PRO A 11 2.13 32.90 4.48
N TYR A 12 1.79 33.94 3.73
CA TYR A 12 2.75 34.74 2.97
C TYR A 12 3.35 35.91 3.73
N SER A 13 2.80 36.26 4.89
CA SER A 13 3.21 37.44 5.67
C SER A 13 3.90 37.09 6.99
N LEU A 14 4.43 35.89 7.16
CA LEU A 14 5.15 35.51 8.38
C LEU A 14 6.31 36.44 8.74
N LYS A 15 6.97 37.04 7.72
CA LYS A 15 8.05 38.02 7.90
C LYS A 15 7.61 39.38 8.40
N GLU A 16 6.36 39.72 8.24
CA GLU A 16 5.86 41.04 8.65
C GLU A 16 5.86 41.22 10.16
N ASN A 17 5.74 40.11 10.91
CA ASN A 17 5.96 40.11 12.33
C ASN A 17 7.42 39.79 12.63
N GLN A 18 8.20 40.84 12.89
CA GLN A 18 9.63 40.73 13.12
C GLN A 18 9.98 39.91 14.38
N GLU A 19 9.17 39.97 15.42
CA GLU A 19 9.43 39.25 16.67
C GLU A 19 9.27 37.74 16.42
N LEU A 20 8.15 37.32 15.88
CA LEU A 20 7.94 35.92 15.51
C LEU A 20 8.98 35.42 14.51
N TRP A 21 9.22 36.23 13.46
CA TRP A 21 10.17 35.85 12.42
C TRP A 21 11.55 35.57 12.96
N ASN A 22 12.04 36.42 13.85
CA ASN A 22 13.33 36.23 14.49
C ASN A 22 13.38 34.97 15.36
N GLU A 23 12.29 34.62 16.04
CA GLU A 23 12.21 33.39 16.82
C GLU A 23 12.20 32.13 15.91
N ILE A 24 11.48 32.14 14.80
CA ILE A 24 11.27 30.93 13.99
C ILE A 24 12.32 30.70 12.91
N VAL A 25 13.00 31.73 12.41
CA VAL A 25 13.91 31.62 11.27
C VAL A 25 15.28 31.06 11.61
N ASN A 26 15.74 31.22 12.86
CA ASN A 26 17.10 30.87 13.29
C ASN A 26 17.20 29.60 14.13
N CYS A 27 16.15 28.81 14.24
CA CYS A 27 16.11 27.59 15.04
C CYS A 27 15.85 26.35 14.17
N PRO A 28 16.02 25.12 14.71
CA PRO A 28 15.55 23.90 14.08
C PRO A 28 14.04 23.95 13.81
N TYR A 29 13.65 23.63 12.58
CA TYR A 29 12.29 23.81 12.12
C TYR A 29 11.72 22.51 11.51
N PHE A 30 10.61 22.05 12.05
CA PHE A 30 10.00 20.78 11.74
C PHE A 30 8.58 20.97 11.19
N CYS A 31 8.34 20.53 9.96
CA CYS A 31 7.06 20.64 9.28
C CYS A 31 6.28 19.31 9.35
N VAL A 32 4.95 19.38 9.32
CA VAL A 32 4.10 18.18 9.25
C VAL A 32 4.38 17.33 8.03
N SER A 33 4.72 17.95 6.90
CA SER A 33 4.90 17.29 5.61
C SER A 33 6.11 17.79 4.84
N GLN A 34 6.62 16.95 3.93
CA GLN A 34 7.69 17.36 3.01
C GLN A 34 7.23 18.44 2.03
N THR A 35 5.95 18.49 1.70
CA THR A 35 5.38 19.55 0.85
C THR A 35 5.45 20.89 1.53
N LEU A 36 5.17 20.96 2.83
CA LEU A 36 5.32 22.19 3.62
C LEU A 36 6.79 22.63 3.73
N VAL A 37 7.72 21.69 3.92
CA VAL A 37 9.17 21.98 3.87
C VAL A 37 9.54 22.63 2.53
N ASN A 38 9.10 22.04 1.42
CA ASN A 38 9.39 22.53 0.07
C ASN A 38 8.72 23.88 -0.21
N GLY A 39 7.49 24.06 0.26
CA GLY A 39 6.73 25.31 0.15
C GLY A 39 7.43 26.46 0.87
N LEU A 40 7.85 26.25 2.12
CA LEU A 40 8.58 27.25 2.90
C LEU A 40 9.95 27.57 2.29
N LYS A 41 10.70 26.58 1.84
CA LYS A 41 11.96 26.78 1.11
C LYS A 41 11.75 27.58 -0.17
N THR A 42 10.66 27.34 -0.88
CA THR A 42 10.33 28.07 -2.08
C THR A 42 10.00 29.53 -1.79
N LEU A 43 9.24 29.80 -0.75
CA LEU A 43 8.79 31.15 -0.39
C LEU A 43 9.86 31.96 0.33
N TYR A 44 10.54 31.35 1.32
CA TYR A 44 11.45 32.00 2.26
C TYR A 44 12.90 31.48 2.17
N GLY A 45 13.27 30.76 1.10
CA GLY A 45 14.53 30.03 1.02
C GLY A 45 15.81 30.85 1.24
N LYS A 46 15.76 32.16 1.00
CA LYS A 46 16.89 33.05 1.28
C LYS A 46 17.10 33.32 2.78
N ASP A 47 16.06 33.16 3.57
CA ASP A 47 16.02 33.44 4.98
C ASP A 47 16.12 32.20 5.84
N PHE A 48 15.58 31.08 5.37
CA PHE A 48 15.82 29.77 5.99
C PHE A 48 17.19 29.24 5.55
N GLN A 49 18.11 29.13 6.47
CA GLN A 49 19.42 28.53 6.18
C GLN A 49 19.21 27.08 5.74
N ILE A 50 19.91 26.71 4.67
CA ILE A 50 19.85 25.34 4.10
C ILE A 50 20.19 24.33 5.20
N GLY A 51 19.33 23.33 5.41
CA GLY A 51 19.56 22.26 6.39
C GLY A 51 18.94 22.46 7.78
N ARG A 52 18.23 23.58 8.04
CA ARG A 52 17.52 23.77 9.32
C ARG A 52 16.05 23.35 9.30
N VAL A 53 15.50 23.00 8.14
CA VAL A 53 14.08 22.67 7.94
C VAL A 53 13.92 21.23 7.47
N THR A 54 13.18 20.41 8.22
CA THR A 54 12.84 19.04 7.89
C THR A 54 11.44 18.66 8.39
N THR A 55 11.07 17.38 8.34
CA THR A 55 9.77 16.93 8.82
C THR A 55 9.79 16.53 10.30
N VAL A 56 8.63 16.65 10.96
CA VAL A 56 8.44 16.16 12.35
C VAL A 56 8.66 14.64 12.42
N LYS A 57 8.36 13.92 11.35
CA LYS A 57 8.65 12.48 11.27
C LYS A 57 10.13 12.21 11.46
N ASN A 58 11.01 12.92 10.77
CA ASN A 58 12.46 12.74 10.91
C ASN A 58 12.94 13.03 12.34
N LEU A 59 12.34 14.01 13.02
CA LEU A 59 12.63 14.27 14.42
C LEU A 59 12.20 13.10 15.32
N THR A 60 10.97 12.63 15.13
CA THR A 60 10.43 11.50 15.89
C THR A 60 11.26 10.24 15.68
N ASP A 61 11.64 9.94 14.44
CA ASP A 61 12.48 8.79 14.08
C ASP A 61 13.90 8.91 14.67
N ALA A 62 14.44 10.12 14.77
CA ALA A 62 15.74 10.33 15.39
C ALA A 62 15.71 10.18 16.92
N VAL A 63 14.68 10.70 17.59
CA VAL A 63 14.50 10.57 19.04
C VAL A 63 14.25 9.12 19.44
N TYR A 64 13.37 8.41 18.69
CA TYR A 64 12.98 7.03 18.99
C TYR A 64 13.53 6.03 17.97
N LYS A 65 14.80 6.20 17.59
CA LYS A 65 15.47 5.44 16.51
C LYS A 65 15.30 3.91 16.64
N TYR A 66 15.43 3.37 17.85
CA TYR A 66 15.24 1.93 18.06
C TYR A 66 13.79 1.51 17.83
N TRP A 67 12.83 2.23 18.43
CA TRP A 67 11.41 1.94 18.35
C TRP A 67 10.87 2.00 16.93
N THR A 68 11.31 2.96 16.13
CA THR A 68 10.90 3.11 14.72
C THR A 68 11.65 2.18 13.76
N GLY A 69 12.70 1.51 14.25
CA GLY A 69 13.53 0.62 13.45
C GLY A 69 12.88 -0.73 13.15
N THR A 70 13.21 -1.31 12.00
CA THR A 70 12.69 -2.61 11.52
C THR A 70 12.97 -3.73 12.51
N ALA A 71 14.16 -3.74 13.11
CA ALA A 71 14.56 -4.77 14.08
C ALA A 71 13.62 -4.84 15.31
N CYS A 72 13.23 -3.67 15.84
CA CYS A 72 12.28 -3.59 16.93
C CYS A 72 10.89 -4.07 16.51
N ALA A 73 10.41 -3.60 15.36
CA ALA A 73 9.10 -3.97 14.82
C ALA A 73 8.95 -5.49 14.70
N VAL A 74 9.97 -6.15 14.20
CA VAL A 74 9.98 -7.60 14.03
C VAL A 74 9.87 -8.35 15.35
N LYS A 75 10.69 -7.98 16.31
CA LYS A 75 10.63 -8.63 17.64
C LYS A 75 9.26 -8.41 18.27
N GLN A 76 8.71 -7.21 18.16
CA GLN A 76 7.39 -6.90 18.66
C GLN A 76 6.30 -7.72 17.96
N HIS A 77 6.34 -7.85 16.62
CA HIS A 77 5.42 -8.72 15.89
C HIS A 77 5.53 -10.17 16.35
N THR A 78 6.75 -10.67 16.49
CA THR A 78 7.02 -12.04 16.92
C THR A 78 6.46 -12.30 18.33
N ASP A 79 6.67 -11.39 19.26
CA ASP A 79 6.19 -11.54 20.64
C ASP A 79 4.65 -11.48 20.71
N ILE A 80 4.03 -10.55 19.96
CA ILE A 80 2.57 -10.46 19.87
C ILE A 80 1.99 -11.74 19.28
N ASP A 81 2.55 -12.26 18.18
CA ASP A 81 2.09 -13.48 17.53
C ASP A 81 2.20 -14.71 18.45
N ASN A 82 3.31 -14.83 19.20
CA ASN A 82 3.50 -15.88 20.19
C ASN A 82 2.44 -15.81 21.30
N ILE A 83 2.11 -14.62 21.80
CA ILE A 83 1.06 -14.44 22.81
C ILE A 83 -0.30 -14.80 22.22
N ILE A 84 -0.63 -14.36 21.01
CA ILE A 84 -1.89 -14.69 20.33
C ILE A 84 -2.01 -16.22 20.17
N SER A 85 -0.95 -16.87 19.69
CA SER A 85 -0.94 -18.32 19.42
C SER A 85 -1.05 -19.16 20.68
N THR A 86 -0.51 -18.69 21.81
CA THR A 86 -0.55 -19.38 23.10
C THR A 86 -1.70 -18.94 24.01
N ALA A 87 -2.51 -17.96 23.58
CA ALA A 87 -3.65 -17.46 24.36
C ALA A 87 -4.66 -18.58 24.66
N SER A 88 -4.96 -18.73 25.93
CA SER A 88 -5.91 -19.69 26.46
C SER A 88 -7.12 -18.98 27.09
N GLU A 89 -8.00 -19.74 27.75
CA GLU A 89 -9.19 -19.22 28.47
C GLU A 89 -8.89 -18.16 29.56
N ARG A 90 -7.61 -17.88 29.84
CA ARG A 90 -7.17 -16.84 30.81
C ARG A 90 -7.63 -15.44 30.46
N CYS A 91 -8.04 -15.18 29.21
CA CYS A 91 -8.51 -13.86 28.76
C CYS A 91 -9.95 -13.52 29.22
N GLY A 92 -10.58 -14.36 30.06
CA GLY A 92 -11.94 -14.12 30.56
C GLY A 92 -13.05 -14.35 29.53
N LEU A 93 -12.75 -14.96 28.40
CA LEU A 93 -13.67 -15.35 27.33
C LEU A 93 -13.83 -16.87 27.29
N ASN A 94 -14.97 -17.35 26.77
CA ASN A 94 -15.14 -18.81 26.61
C ASN A 94 -14.27 -19.34 25.42
N ALA A 95 -13.91 -20.64 25.48
CA ALA A 95 -12.99 -21.26 24.54
C ALA A 95 -13.33 -21.04 23.06
N ASN A 96 -14.61 -21.16 22.68
CA ASN A 96 -15.03 -20.97 21.28
C ASN A 96 -14.89 -19.51 20.82
N LYS A 97 -15.10 -18.53 21.71
CA LYS A 97 -14.89 -17.12 21.39
C LYS A 97 -13.41 -16.80 21.28
N VAL A 98 -12.57 -17.35 22.16
CA VAL A 98 -11.12 -17.17 22.11
C VAL A 98 -10.58 -17.65 20.77
N GLU A 99 -10.98 -18.83 20.31
CA GLU A 99 -10.49 -19.39 19.03
C GLU A 99 -10.89 -18.51 17.83
N ASN A 100 -12.12 -18.02 17.77
CA ASN A 100 -12.57 -17.15 16.69
C ASN A 100 -11.85 -15.79 16.71
N ILE A 101 -11.66 -15.21 17.90
CA ILE A 101 -10.95 -13.94 18.04
C ILE A 101 -9.47 -14.13 17.69
N ARG A 102 -8.84 -15.22 18.12
CA ARG A 102 -7.45 -15.55 17.76
C ARG A 102 -7.26 -15.57 16.24
N LYS A 103 -8.14 -16.26 15.49
CA LYS A 103 -8.10 -16.27 14.02
C LYS A 103 -8.23 -14.87 13.44
N SER A 104 -9.14 -14.04 13.96
CA SER A 104 -9.30 -12.65 13.51
C SER A 104 -8.06 -11.81 13.80
N PHE A 105 -7.39 -12.01 14.92
CA PHE A 105 -6.17 -11.30 15.30
C PHE A 105 -4.98 -11.74 14.43
N LEU A 106 -4.84 -13.03 14.16
CA LEU A 106 -3.82 -13.54 13.25
C LEU A 106 -4.04 -13.08 11.80
N PHE A 107 -5.28 -12.88 11.38
CA PHE A 107 -5.59 -12.31 10.07
C PHE A 107 -5.29 -10.81 9.99
N ASN A 108 -5.55 -10.05 11.06
CA ASN A 108 -5.35 -8.59 11.11
C ASN A 108 -4.06 -8.21 11.89
N ARG A 109 -2.96 -8.95 11.71
CA ARG A 109 -1.72 -8.79 12.49
C ARG A 109 -1.20 -7.35 12.54
N ASP A 110 -1.19 -6.66 11.39
CA ASP A 110 -0.66 -5.30 11.29
C ASP A 110 -1.50 -4.29 12.09
N GLU A 111 -2.82 -4.43 12.05
CA GLU A 111 -3.73 -3.60 12.82
C GLU A 111 -3.57 -3.85 14.34
N VAL A 112 -3.45 -5.11 14.73
CA VAL A 112 -3.21 -5.50 16.13
C VAL A 112 -1.85 -4.96 16.60
N PHE A 113 -0.82 -5.10 15.80
CA PHE A 113 0.51 -4.56 16.07
C PHE A 113 0.47 -3.04 16.27
N ASN A 114 -0.15 -2.30 15.36
CA ASN A 114 -0.30 -0.86 15.46
C ASN A 114 -1.11 -0.45 16.70
N SER A 115 -2.15 -1.22 17.05
CA SER A 115 -2.95 -0.97 18.25
C SER A 115 -2.16 -1.19 19.54
N ILE A 116 -1.38 -2.26 19.64
CA ILE A 116 -0.50 -2.51 20.80
C ILE A 116 0.55 -1.40 20.91
N ARG A 117 1.20 -1.02 19.81
CA ARG A 117 2.17 0.10 19.82
C ARG A 117 1.52 1.40 20.27
N THR A 118 0.33 1.71 19.77
CA THR A 118 -0.43 2.90 20.20
C THR A 118 -0.66 2.91 21.71
N MET A 119 -1.03 1.76 22.30
CA MET A 119 -1.21 1.65 23.74
C MET A 119 0.09 1.93 24.53
N PHE A 120 1.22 1.40 24.07
CA PHE A 120 2.54 1.70 24.68
C PHE A 120 2.96 3.14 24.46
N GLU A 121 2.79 3.68 23.27
CA GLU A 121 3.12 5.06 22.94
C GLU A 121 2.30 6.07 23.75
N LEU A 122 1.06 5.74 24.08
CA LEU A 122 0.20 6.55 24.96
C LEU A 122 0.45 6.31 26.45
N ARG A 123 1.37 5.45 26.85
CA ARG A 123 1.61 5.05 28.27
C ARG A 123 0.34 4.58 28.96
N MET A 124 -0.46 3.78 28.28
CA MET A 124 -1.67 3.29 28.89
C MET A 124 -1.34 2.36 30.07
N ASP A 125 -2.08 2.53 31.15
CA ASP A 125 -2.04 1.61 32.28
C ASP A 125 -3.22 0.63 32.18
N PRO A 126 -2.97 -0.68 32.05
CA PRO A 126 -4.06 -1.65 31.98
C PRO A 126 -5.01 -1.62 33.18
N HIS A 127 -4.51 -1.24 34.37
CA HIS A 127 -5.33 -1.14 35.57
C HIS A 127 -6.36 -0.01 35.53
N ASN A 128 -6.15 0.97 34.68
CA ASN A 128 -7.06 2.09 34.48
C ASN A 128 -8.13 1.81 33.40
N ILE A 129 -8.11 0.62 32.78
CA ILE A 129 -9.07 0.24 31.75
C ILE A 129 -10.30 -0.40 32.38
N VAL A 130 -11.48 0.14 32.09
CA VAL A 130 -12.76 -0.34 32.64
C VAL A 130 -13.33 -1.45 31.75
N GLU A 131 -13.09 -2.71 32.13
CA GLU A 131 -13.47 -3.91 31.34
C GLU A 131 -14.95 -3.98 30.94
N LYS A 132 -15.86 -3.38 31.72
CA LYS A 132 -17.30 -3.40 31.47
C LYS A 132 -17.66 -2.83 30.10
N TYR A 133 -16.88 -1.90 29.59
CA TYR A 133 -17.14 -1.19 28.34
C TYR A 133 -16.43 -1.77 27.13
N LEU A 134 -15.65 -2.85 27.33
CA LEU A 134 -14.83 -3.45 26.27
C LEU A 134 -15.64 -4.46 25.45
N THR A 135 -15.45 -4.44 24.13
CA THR A 135 -15.86 -5.53 23.25
C THR A 135 -15.01 -6.79 23.52
N PRO A 136 -15.41 -7.97 23.06
CA PRO A 136 -14.59 -9.17 23.20
C PRO A 136 -13.19 -9.03 22.58
N GLU A 137 -13.07 -8.38 21.43
CA GLU A 137 -11.80 -8.11 20.74
C GLU A 137 -10.95 -7.12 21.54
N GLN A 138 -11.58 -6.09 22.11
CA GLN A 138 -10.88 -5.14 22.99
C GLN A 138 -10.41 -5.79 24.30
N LYS A 139 -11.16 -6.73 24.88
CA LYS A 139 -10.68 -7.53 26.01
C LYS A 139 -9.45 -8.36 25.64
N PHE A 140 -9.45 -8.93 24.44
CA PHE A 140 -8.35 -9.77 23.99
C PHE A 140 -7.07 -8.93 23.74
N ILE A 141 -7.18 -7.74 23.14
CA ILE A 141 -5.99 -6.87 22.96
C ILE A 141 -5.46 -6.34 24.30
N VAL A 142 -6.32 -6.02 25.26
CA VAL A 142 -5.92 -5.65 26.62
C VAL A 142 -5.24 -6.81 27.32
N PHE A 143 -5.71 -8.04 27.11
CA PHE A 143 -5.04 -9.25 27.61
C PHE A 143 -3.61 -9.35 27.01
N ILE A 144 -3.44 -9.23 25.70
CA ILE A 144 -2.12 -9.24 25.05
C ILE A 144 -1.22 -8.14 25.63
N PHE A 145 -1.73 -6.95 25.77
CA PHE A 145 -1.01 -5.81 26.34
C PHE A 145 -0.52 -6.10 27.77
N ASN A 146 -1.37 -6.71 28.62
CA ASN A 146 -1.04 -7.14 29.97
C ASN A 146 0.04 -8.21 29.99
N GLU A 147 -0.06 -9.23 29.12
CA GLU A 147 0.95 -10.31 29.04
C GLU A 147 2.32 -9.73 28.65
N ILE A 148 2.35 -8.75 27.75
CA ILE A 148 3.57 -8.06 27.36
C ILE A 148 4.16 -7.29 28.54
N ILE A 149 3.36 -6.51 29.27
CA ILE A 149 3.84 -5.71 30.42
C ILE A 149 4.37 -6.63 31.54
N ASN A 150 3.69 -7.75 31.81
CA ASN A 150 4.06 -8.66 32.88
C ASN A 150 5.25 -9.59 32.52
N SER A 151 5.64 -9.64 31.24
CA SER A 151 6.76 -10.47 30.82
C SER A 151 8.09 -9.78 31.09
N THR A 152 8.94 -10.42 31.87
CA THR A 152 10.30 -9.94 32.17
C THR A 152 11.25 -9.90 30.96
N LYS A 153 10.84 -10.48 29.83
CA LYS A 153 11.65 -10.59 28.60
C LYS A 153 11.43 -9.44 27.61
N ASN A 154 10.39 -8.61 27.80
CA ASN A 154 9.92 -7.67 26.77
C ASN A 154 10.65 -6.32 26.78
N LYS A 155 11.98 -6.34 26.66
CA LYS A 155 12.78 -5.12 26.52
C LYS A 155 12.44 -4.32 25.26
N ASP A 156 11.88 -4.97 24.24
CA ASP A 156 11.58 -4.40 22.94
C ASP A 156 10.28 -3.55 22.94
N PHE A 157 9.47 -3.65 24.02
CA PHE A 157 8.29 -2.82 24.22
C PHE A 157 8.52 -1.64 25.17
N VAL A 158 9.74 -1.40 25.57
CA VAL A 158 10.08 -0.28 26.45
C VAL A 158 10.50 0.91 25.61
N LEU A 159 9.68 1.95 25.59
CA LEU A 159 10.07 3.26 25.06
C LEU A 159 11.01 3.95 26.04
N LYS A 160 12.10 4.50 25.52
CA LYS A 160 13.02 5.31 26.32
C LYS A 160 12.29 6.57 26.82
N GLU A 161 12.43 6.90 28.09
CA GLU A 161 11.77 8.05 28.73
C GLU A 161 12.75 9.07 29.31
N ASP A 162 13.91 8.62 29.77
CA ASP A 162 14.89 9.45 30.42
C ASP A 162 16.00 9.87 29.45
N PHE A 163 15.66 10.76 28.53
CA PHE A 163 16.65 11.39 27.65
C PHE A 163 17.42 12.48 28.43
N THR A 164 18.69 12.57 28.13
CA THR A 164 19.51 13.74 28.55
C THR A 164 19.38 14.89 27.54
N GLU A 165 19.70 16.11 27.94
CA GLU A 165 19.68 17.24 27.01
C GLU A 165 20.59 17.00 25.80
N GLN A 166 21.78 16.44 26.03
CA GLN A 166 22.71 16.11 24.95
C GLN A 166 22.10 15.12 23.94
N GLU A 167 21.39 14.08 24.39
CA GLU A 167 20.75 13.11 23.48
C GLU A 167 19.63 13.75 22.68
N ILE A 168 18.89 14.69 23.24
CA ILE A 168 17.86 15.44 22.49
C ILE A 168 18.53 16.34 21.45
N ASP A 169 19.61 17.04 21.81
CA ASP A 169 20.33 17.87 20.85
C ASP A 169 20.93 17.05 19.71
N GLU A 170 21.52 15.89 20.01
CA GLU A 170 22.05 14.98 19.03
C GLU A 170 20.92 14.42 18.10
N ALA A 171 19.74 14.10 18.62
CA ALA A 171 18.59 13.66 17.85
C ALA A 171 18.07 14.76 16.90
N VAL A 172 17.95 16.01 17.40
CA VAL A 172 17.55 17.17 16.59
C VAL A 172 18.54 17.39 15.44
N ILE A 173 19.84 17.35 15.72
CA ILE A 173 20.90 17.53 14.72
C ILE A 173 20.87 16.38 13.72
N SER A 174 20.71 15.14 14.17
CA SER A 174 20.59 13.95 13.30
C SER A 174 19.40 14.05 12.35
N ALA A 175 18.23 14.47 12.83
CA ALA A 175 17.05 14.68 11.99
C ALA A 175 17.28 15.70 10.87
N LEU A 176 18.04 16.75 11.14
CA LEU A 176 18.38 17.77 10.15
C LEU A 176 19.47 17.30 9.17
N GLN A 177 20.39 16.42 9.59
CA GLN A 177 21.40 15.83 8.71
C GLN A 177 20.79 14.88 7.69
N ILE A 178 19.84 14.04 8.10
CA ILE A 178 19.07 13.17 7.20
C ILE A 178 18.41 13.97 6.07
N ALA A 179 17.87 15.15 6.40
CA ALA A 179 17.27 16.04 5.41
C ALA A 179 18.29 16.59 4.39
N LYS A 180 19.55 16.68 4.77
CA LYS A 180 20.65 17.18 3.92
C LYS A 180 21.16 16.13 2.96
N ASP A 181 21.39 14.91 3.44
CA ASP A 181 21.92 13.79 2.62
C ASP A 181 20.98 13.47 1.46
N ASN A 182 19.68 13.78 1.62
CA ASN A 182 18.66 13.65 0.58
C ASN A 182 18.56 14.86 -0.38
N SER A 183 19.39 15.90 -0.21
CA SER A 183 19.41 17.07 -1.10
C SER A 183 20.65 17.04 -2.01
N SER A 184 20.45 17.40 -3.30
CA SER A 184 21.49 17.41 -4.33
C SER A 184 22.71 18.34 -4.10
N ASN A 185 22.73 19.10 -3.00
CA ASN A 185 23.82 20.03 -2.62
C ASN A 185 24.49 19.62 -1.31
N ALA A 186 25.25 18.53 -1.33
CA ALA A 186 25.88 17.91 -0.16
C ALA A 186 27.09 18.67 0.45
N SER A 187 27.49 19.84 -0.08
CA SER A 187 28.80 20.44 0.25
C SER A 187 28.84 21.39 1.47
N GLU A 188 27.73 21.79 2.03
CA GLU A 188 27.74 22.71 3.20
C GLU A 188 27.35 21.98 4.49
N LYS A 189 28.28 21.91 5.45
CA LYS A 189 27.97 21.41 6.79
C LYS A 189 26.99 22.36 7.49
N VAL A 190 25.88 21.83 8.00
CA VAL A 190 24.97 22.56 8.86
C VAL A 190 25.68 22.74 10.20
N VAL A 191 26.15 23.95 10.50
CA VAL A 191 26.71 24.28 11.80
C VAL A 191 25.56 24.88 12.63
N ILE A 192 24.82 24.02 13.32
CA ILE A 192 23.95 24.45 14.41
C ILE A 192 24.78 24.27 15.66
N SER A 193 25.31 25.38 16.21
CA SER A 193 26.17 25.30 17.38
C SER A 193 25.38 25.24 18.69
N GLU A 194 24.29 25.95 18.79
CA GLU A 194 23.39 25.97 19.96
C GLU A 194 22.00 26.43 19.54
N PHE A 195 20.96 25.86 20.13
CA PHE A 195 19.59 26.29 19.99
C PHE A 195 18.82 26.11 21.30
N ASP A 196 18.00 27.09 21.64
CA ASP A 196 17.20 27.07 22.86
C ASP A 196 15.77 26.63 22.62
N HIS A 197 15.35 26.60 21.36
CA HIS A 197 13.98 26.25 20.97
C HIS A 197 13.92 25.60 19.59
N ILE A 198 12.79 24.92 19.34
CA ILE A 198 12.46 24.33 18.06
C ILE A 198 11.06 24.78 17.62
N VAL A 199 10.80 24.75 16.32
CA VAL A 199 9.47 25.03 15.75
C VAL A 199 8.88 23.76 15.16
N ILE A 200 7.60 23.51 15.44
CA ILE A 200 6.77 22.48 14.83
C ILE A 200 5.60 23.16 14.13
N HIS A 201 5.51 23.01 12.80
CA HIS A 201 4.59 23.76 11.96
C HIS A 201 3.55 22.88 11.29
N GLY A 202 2.29 23.28 11.39
CA GLY A 202 1.18 22.74 10.60
C GLY A 202 0.66 21.38 11.05
N VAL A 203 0.92 20.95 12.28
CA VAL A 203 0.45 19.64 12.76
C VAL A 203 -1.00 19.73 13.24
N HIS A 204 -1.89 19.06 12.52
CA HIS A 204 -3.32 18.95 12.86
C HIS A 204 -3.70 17.54 13.31
N GLN A 205 -2.93 16.53 12.89
CA GLN A 205 -3.12 15.14 13.25
C GLN A 205 -1.90 14.63 13.98
N PHE A 206 -2.04 14.38 15.27
CA PHE A 206 -0.93 13.93 16.11
C PHE A 206 -0.88 12.42 16.20
N SER A 207 0.30 11.81 15.98
CA SER A 207 0.55 10.44 16.41
C SER A 207 0.97 10.42 17.88
N PRO A 208 0.74 9.31 18.60
CA PRO A 208 1.17 9.20 19.99
C PRO A 208 2.68 9.40 20.18
N LEU A 209 3.48 8.84 19.27
CA LEU A 209 4.93 8.96 19.31
C LEU A 209 5.40 10.40 19.06
N MET A 210 4.71 11.13 18.19
CA MET A 210 4.96 12.57 17.98
C MET A 210 4.68 13.38 19.26
N LEU A 211 3.58 13.08 19.95
CA LEU A 211 3.26 13.73 21.24
C LEU A 211 4.34 13.48 22.29
N ARG A 212 4.86 12.23 22.36
CA ARG A 212 6.01 11.92 23.24
C ARG A 212 7.26 12.69 22.82
N THR A 213 7.55 12.78 21.53
CA THR A 213 8.69 13.57 21.05
C THR A 213 8.59 15.02 21.49
N ILE A 214 7.41 15.62 21.34
CA ILE A 214 7.16 16.99 21.79
C ILE A 214 7.40 17.12 23.31
N GLU A 215 6.93 16.17 24.10
CA GLU A 215 7.09 16.14 25.55
C GLU A 215 8.57 16.03 25.94
N GLU A 216 9.30 15.09 25.36
CA GLU A 216 10.72 14.88 25.68
C GLU A 216 11.57 16.10 25.30
N VAL A 217 11.35 16.67 24.14
CA VAL A 217 12.03 17.90 23.72
C VAL A 217 11.68 19.08 24.65
N ALA A 218 10.41 19.20 25.04
CA ALA A 218 9.92 20.29 25.88
C ALA A 218 10.47 20.26 27.34
N LYS A 219 11.11 19.14 27.76
CA LYS A 219 11.82 19.11 29.05
C LYS A 219 13.06 20.02 29.08
N TYR A 220 13.71 20.19 27.92
CA TYR A 220 14.99 20.88 27.79
C TYR A 220 14.95 22.12 26.90
N LYS A 221 14.07 22.13 25.87
CA LYS A 221 13.96 23.20 24.88
C LYS A 221 12.56 23.79 24.86
N LYS A 222 12.44 25.06 24.49
CA LYS A 222 11.14 25.68 24.19
C LYS A 222 10.62 25.08 22.87
N VAL A 223 9.40 24.55 22.86
CA VAL A 223 8.73 24.05 21.65
C VAL A 223 7.68 25.04 21.19
N ILE A 224 7.84 25.58 20.00
CA ILE A 224 6.89 26.50 19.38
C ILE A 224 6.01 25.66 18.41
N LEU A 225 4.72 25.58 18.72
CA LEU A 225 3.72 25.03 17.81
C LEU A 225 3.14 26.17 16.98
N LEU A 226 3.31 26.10 15.65
CA LEU A 226 2.91 27.15 14.73
C LEU A 226 1.81 26.65 13.79
N PHE A 227 0.67 27.33 13.70
CA PHE A 227 -0.41 26.96 12.81
C PHE A 227 -1.23 28.15 12.32
N ASN A 228 -1.92 27.95 11.18
CA ASN A 228 -2.84 28.95 10.64
C ASN A 228 -4.11 29.03 11.47
N TYR A 229 -4.56 30.24 11.79
CA TYR A 229 -5.82 30.49 12.49
C TYR A 229 -6.52 31.71 11.94
N GLN A 230 -7.83 31.56 11.69
CA GLN A 230 -8.71 32.60 11.16
C GLN A 230 -9.86 32.85 12.16
N GLU A 231 -9.82 33.96 12.88
CA GLU A 231 -10.81 34.26 13.90
C GLU A 231 -12.23 34.38 13.34
N GLN A 232 -12.36 34.82 12.10
CA GLN A 232 -13.66 34.97 11.42
C GLN A 232 -14.38 33.66 11.12
N TYR A 233 -13.68 32.51 11.19
CA TYR A 233 -14.22 31.17 10.92
C TYR A 233 -14.14 30.26 12.15
N LYS A 234 -14.71 30.70 13.26
CA LYS A 234 -14.59 30.04 14.58
C LYS A 234 -15.03 28.58 14.57
N ASN A 235 -16.13 28.27 13.87
CA ASN A 235 -16.66 26.90 13.84
C ASN A 235 -15.71 25.88 13.21
N ILE A 236 -14.74 26.33 12.42
CA ILE A 236 -13.71 25.45 11.86
C ILE A 236 -12.45 25.52 12.75
N TYR A 237 -11.94 26.74 12.97
CA TYR A 237 -10.65 26.93 13.60
C TYR A 237 -10.69 26.79 15.13
N GLN A 238 -11.86 26.98 15.77
CA GLN A 238 -12.01 26.78 17.22
C GLN A 238 -11.68 25.35 17.62
N THR A 239 -11.97 24.39 16.77
CA THR A 239 -11.59 22.98 16.95
C THR A 239 -10.08 22.82 17.20
N TRP A 240 -9.26 23.54 16.45
CA TRP A 240 -7.79 23.49 16.64
C TRP A 240 -7.35 24.11 17.95
N ILE A 241 -7.98 25.19 18.35
CA ILE A 241 -7.74 25.80 19.66
C ILE A 241 -8.07 24.82 20.78
N ASP A 242 -9.20 24.12 20.68
CA ASP A 242 -9.62 23.14 21.67
C ASP A 242 -8.68 21.93 21.73
N ILE A 243 -8.16 21.48 20.59
CA ILE A 243 -7.14 20.43 20.50
C ILE A 243 -5.85 20.92 21.16
N TYR A 244 -5.33 22.07 20.72
CA TYR A 244 -4.05 22.60 21.23
C TYR A 244 -4.12 23.02 22.70
N SER A 245 -5.29 23.46 23.19
CA SER A 245 -5.48 23.75 24.62
C SER A 245 -5.40 22.51 25.51
N SER A 246 -5.51 21.32 24.93
CA SER A 246 -5.31 20.07 25.67
C SER A 246 -3.83 19.79 25.98
N PHE A 247 -2.88 20.49 25.33
CA PHE A 247 -1.51 20.57 25.84
C PHE A 247 -1.51 21.42 27.11
N ASP A 248 -0.87 20.96 28.17
CA ASP A 248 -0.69 21.73 29.39
C ASP A 248 0.35 22.85 29.15
N CYS A 249 0.02 23.76 28.24
CA CYS A 249 0.80 24.92 27.87
C CYS A 249 0.02 26.19 28.23
N LYS A 250 0.73 27.23 28.65
CA LYS A 250 0.15 28.57 28.70
C LYS A 250 -0.12 28.95 27.24
N MET A 251 -1.37 28.88 26.84
CA MET A 251 -1.78 29.53 25.61
C MET A 251 -1.43 30.99 25.73
N ILE A 252 -0.49 31.42 24.90
CA ILE A 252 -0.26 32.86 24.75
C ILE A 252 -1.58 33.42 24.27
N ASP A 253 -2.11 34.40 24.98
CA ASP A 253 -3.38 35.02 24.72
C ASP A 253 -3.48 35.32 23.23
N PHE A 254 -4.39 34.66 22.53
CA PHE A 254 -4.64 34.89 21.11
C PHE A 254 -4.86 36.38 20.80
N LYS A 255 -5.28 37.16 21.78
CA LYS A 255 -5.46 38.61 21.69
C LYS A 255 -4.16 39.40 21.84
N GLY A 256 -3.16 38.85 22.50
CA GLY A 256 -1.90 39.58 22.79
C GLY A 256 -0.83 39.50 21.72
N ASN A 257 -0.89 38.44 20.90
CA ASN A 257 0.03 38.19 19.77
C ASN A 257 -0.70 38.12 18.45
N GLU A 258 -1.75 38.92 18.29
CA GLU A 258 -2.38 39.13 17.01
C GLU A 258 -1.32 39.64 16.04
N PHE A 259 -0.90 38.75 15.13
CA PHE A 259 -0.38 39.18 13.85
C PHE A 259 -1.51 39.94 13.18
N HIS A 260 -1.48 41.29 13.33
CA HIS A 260 -2.46 42.12 12.68
C HIS A 260 -2.55 41.65 11.23
N PRO A 261 -3.70 41.18 10.74
CA PRO A 261 -3.82 40.83 9.36
C PRO A 261 -3.41 42.07 8.59
N THR A 262 -2.36 41.98 7.81
CA THR A 262 -2.24 42.85 6.65
C THR A 262 -3.55 42.66 5.93
N ASP A 263 -4.28 43.76 5.78
CA ASP A 263 -5.60 43.78 5.18
C ASP A 263 -5.65 42.86 3.98
N SER A 264 -6.19 41.64 4.15
CA SER A 264 -6.34 40.67 3.07
C SER A 264 -7.28 41.15 1.99
N SER A 265 -7.90 42.32 2.22
CA SER A 265 -8.83 42.96 1.32
C SER A 265 -8.22 43.42 -0.01
N THR A 266 -6.90 43.43 -0.17
CA THR A 266 -6.24 43.92 -1.38
C THR A 266 -5.77 42.86 -2.37
N ILE A 267 -5.83 41.55 -2.03
CA ILE A 267 -5.37 40.48 -2.91
C ILE A 267 -6.53 39.54 -3.21
N SER A 268 -7.22 39.78 -4.31
CA SER A 268 -8.26 38.89 -4.79
C SER A 268 -7.64 37.76 -5.60
N TYR A 269 -7.44 36.61 -4.96
CA TYR A 269 -7.20 35.34 -5.64
C TYR A 269 -8.54 34.78 -6.16
N GLU A 270 -8.51 34.05 -7.28
CA GLU A 270 -9.75 33.54 -7.89
C GLU A 270 -10.59 32.67 -6.91
N GLY A 271 -9.96 31.89 -6.06
CA GLY A 271 -10.61 31.03 -5.07
C GLY A 271 -11.01 31.72 -3.76
N ASN A 272 -10.52 32.92 -3.49
CA ASN A 272 -10.70 33.60 -2.20
C ASN A 272 -12.18 33.88 -1.90
N MET A 273 -12.95 34.39 -2.88
CA MET A 273 -14.38 34.65 -2.69
C MET A 273 -15.18 33.38 -2.41
N LEU A 274 -14.86 32.27 -3.08
CA LEU A 274 -15.49 30.97 -2.82
C LEU A 274 -15.18 30.50 -1.40
N ALA A 275 -13.92 30.55 -0.97
CA ALA A 275 -13.49 30.17 0.37
C ALA A 275 -14.21 31.00 1.44
N GLN A 276 -14.25 32.32 1.27
CA GLN A 276 -14.95 33.21 2.20
C GLN A 276 -16.46 32.92 2.27
N ASN A 277 -17.10 32.70 1.14
CA ASN A 277 -18.53 32.35 1.13
C ASN A 277 -18.80 31.00 1.78
N MET A 278 -17.96 30.00 1.56
CA MET A 278 -18.05 28.71 2.26
C MET A 278 -17.86 28.88 3.78
N GLY A 279 -16.86 29.65 4.19
CA GLY A 279 -16.61 29.98 5.59
C GLY A 279 -17.80 30.68 6.24
N LYS A 280 -18.38 31.70 5.58
CA LYS A 280 -19.57 32.40 6.06
C LYS A 280 -20.78 31.48 6.20
N LEU A 281 -20.98 30.53 5.29
CA LEU A 281 -22.03 29.51 5.40
C LEU A 281 -21.86 28.63 6.63
N LEU A 282 -20.65 28.15 6.89
CA LEU A 282 -20.32 27.33 8.05
C LEU A 282 -20.50 28.08 9.38
N GLU A 283 -20.31 29.42 9.35
CA GLU A 283 -20.57 30.30 10.47
C GLU A 283 -22.05 30.73 10.61
N GLY A 284 -22.92 30.26 9.70
CA GLY A 284 -24.35 30.62 9.70
C GLY A 284 -24.67 32.03 9.17
N ARG A 285 -23.70 32.73 8.61
CA ARG A 285 -23.82 34.11 8.10
C ARG A 285 -24.30 34.15 6.63
N LYS A 286 -25.50 33.71 6.36
CA LYS A 286 -26.06 33.61 5.00
C LYS A 286 -26.31 34.97 4.33
N GLU A 287 -26.55 35.99 5.12
CA GLU A 287 -26.87 37.36 4.62
C GLU A 287 -25.66 38.07 4.04
N ASP A 288 -24.45 37.63 4.41
CA ASP A 288 -23.19 38.26 3.96
C ASP A 288 -22.62 37.62 2.67
N ILE A 289 -23.36 36.69 2.05
CA ILE A 289 -22.89 35.95 0.89
C ILE A 289 -23.16 36.74 -0.40
N THR A 290 -22.11 36.91 -1.21
CA THR A 290 -22.20 37.51 -2.53
C THR A 290 -21.72 36.50 -3.56
N VAL A 291 -22.60 36.10 -4.46
CA VAL A 291 -22.29 35.25 -5.62
C VAL A 291 -22.62 36.00 -6.89
N GLU A 292 -21.59 36.38 -7.60
CA GLU A 292 -21.76 37.14 -8.88
C GLU A 292 -22.11 36.20 -10.02
N LYS A 293 -21.53 35.01 -10.05
CA LYS A 293 -21.74 33.97 -11.08
C LYS A 293 -21.74 32.60 -10.42
N PRO A 294 -22.48 31.63 -10.99
CA PRO A 294 -22.39 30.23 -10.53
C PRO A 294 -20.96 29.72 -10.62
N TYR A 295 -20.55 28.94 -9.61
CA TYR A 295 -19.25 28.28 -9.62
C TYR A 295 -19.30 27.05 -10.52
N GLU A 296 -18.27 26.83 -11.33
CA GLU A 296 -18.19 25.69 -12.23
C GLU A 296 -17.63 24.48 -11.49
N ILE A 297 -18.29 23.33 -11.63
CA ILE A 297 -17.81 22.04 -11.11
C ILE A 297 -17.80 20.98 -12.22
N ILE A 298 -16.70 20.27 -12.37
CA ILE A 298 -16.55 19.19 -13.34
C ILE A 298 -17.19 17.92 -12.79
N GLU A 299 -18.10 17.32 -13.54
CA GLU A 299 -18.72 16.04 -13.25
C GLU A 299 -17.97 14.91 -13.96
N PHE A 300 -17.45 13.94 -13.20
CA PHE A 300 -16.97 12.67 -13.70
C PHE A 300 -18.02 11.58 -13.42
N ASP A 301 -18.26 10.70 -14.38
CA ASP A 301 -19.30 9.67 -14.25
C ASP A 301 -18.94 8.65 -13.17
N ASN A 302 -17.66 8.25 -13.09
CA ASN A 302 -17.15 7.31 -12.11
C ASN A 302 -15.66 7.53 -11.81
N MET A 303 -15.12 6.79 -10.82
CA MET A 303 -13.72 6.90 -10.42
C MET A 303 -12.73 6.55 -11.53
N THR A 304 -13.08 5.63 -12.42
CA THR A 304 -12.22 5.25 -13.56
C THR A 304 -12.09 6.40 -14.57
N GLU A 305 -13.17 7.15 -14.83
CA GLU A 305 -13.12 8.34 -15.69
C GLU A 305 -12.25 9.43 -15.07
N PHE A 306 -12.40 9.66 -13.76
CA PHE A 306 -11.55 10.60 -13.03
C PHE A 306 -10.08 10.16 -13.04
N ALA A 307 -9.76 8.89 -12.75
CA ALA A 307 -8.40 8.38 -12.81
C ALA A 307 -7.81 8.48 -14.22
N GLY A 308 -8.60 8.25 -15.28
CA GLY A 308 -8.17 8.44 -16.67
C GLY A 308 -7.86 9.90 -17.00
N TYR A 309 -8.61 10.85 -16.46
CA TYR A 309 -8.31 12.27 -16.57
C TYR A 309 -6.96 12.62 -15.90
N VAL A 310 -6.76 12.13 -14.68
CA VAL A 310 -5.52 12.34 -13.93
C VAL A 310 -4.32 11.71 -14.65
N ALA A 311 -4.48 10.47 -15.15
CA ALA A 311 -3.45 9.76 -15.89
C ALA A 311 -2.97 10.53 -17.11
N LYS A 312 -3.90 11.15 -17.87
CA LYS A 312 -3.55 11.97 -19.03
C LYS A 312 -2.68 13.18 -18.64
N ILE A 313 -3.03 13.86 -17.55
CA ILE A 313 -2.24 15.01 -17.06
C ILE A 313 -0.85 14.56 -16.62
N PHE A 314 -0.77 13.43 -15.94
CA PHE A 314 0.50 12.88 -15.47
C PHE A 314 1.39 12.41 -16.64
N GLU A 315 0.86 11.69 -17.63
CA GLU A 315 1.59 11.28 -18.83
C GLU A 315 2.14 12.50 -19.62
N GLU A 316 1.38 13.59 -19.72
CA GLU A 316 1.83 14.82 -20.36
C GLU A 316 2.97 15.49 -19.57
N ALA A 317 2.94 15.40 -18.24
CA ALA A 317 3.99 15.92 -17.38
C ALA A 317 5.25 15.04 -17.47
N GLU A 318 5.12 13.72 -17.46
CA GLU A 318 6.21 12.76 -17.60
C GLU A 318 6.95 12.90 -18.94
N ARG A 319 6.22 13.15 -20.04
CA ARG A 319 6.83 13.44 -21.35
C ARG A 319 7.63 14.74 -21.35
N ARG A 320 7.24 15.75 -20.52
CA ARG A 320 7.96 17.04 -20.42
C ARG A 320 9.20 16.95 -19.54
N ASP A 321 9.11 16.25 -18.45
CA ASP A 321 10.19 16.05 -17.49
C ASP A 321 10.10 14.64 -16.88
N PRO A 322 10.78 13.65 -17.50
CA PRO A 322 10.74 12.26 -17.04
C PRO A 322 11.35 12.08 -15.63
N GLU A 323 12.33 12.91 -15.26
CA GLU A 323 12.98 12.79 -13.95
C GLU A 323 12.11 13.36 -12.82
N HIS A 324 11.30 14.39 -13.12
CA HIS A 324 10.49 15.08 -12.11
C HIS A 324 9.06 15.32 -12.56
N PRO A 325 8.29 14.28 -12.97
CA PRO A 325 6.96 14.44 -13.57
C PRO A 325 5.97 15.18 -12.66
N MET A 326 6.01 14.91 -11.33
CA MET A 326 5.15 15.60 -10.37
C MET A 326 5.38 17.10 -10.30
N SER A 327 6.62 17.54 -10.51
CA SER A 327 6.95 18.96 -10.55
C SER A 327 6.55 19.62 -11.87
N ALA A 328 6.51 18.84 -12.95
CA ALA A 328 6.12 19.28 -14.28
C ALA A 328 4.60 19.33 -14.47
N MET A 329 3.78 18.78 -13.56
CA MET A 329 2.33 18.88 -13.62
C MET A 329 1.88 20.34 -13.47
N ASN A 330 1.13 20.82 -14.45
CA ASN A 330 0.53 22.16 -14.39
C ASN A 330 -0.71 22.19 -13.49
N GLU A 331 -1.29 21.04 -13.20
CA GLU A 331 -2.47 20.87 -12.37
C GLU A 331 -2.13 19.92 -11.22
N GLN A 332 -2.21 20.43 -10.00
CA GLN A 332 -2.03 19.66 -8.78
C GLN A 332 -3.40 19.25 -8.26
N ILE A 333 -3.60 17.95 -8.03
CA ILE A 333 -4.90 17.37 -7.73
C ILE A 333 -4.96 16.95 -6.27
N TYR A 334 -5.99 17.42 -5.57
CA TYR A 334 -6.23 17.14 -4.14
C TYR A 334 -7.60 16.51 -3.97
N ALA A 335 -7.68 15.45 -3.21
CA ALA A 335 -8.94 14.80 -2.85
C ALA A 335 -8.97 14.41 -1.37
N ALA A 336 -10.16 14.38 -0.79
CA ALA A 336 -10.37 13.84 0.55
C ALA A 336 -10.24 12.31 0.56
N ASP A 337 -10.57 11.67 -0.55
CA ASP A 337 -10.38 10.25 -0.82
C ASP A 337 -9.28 10.06 -1.87
N SER A 338 -8.33 9.20 -1.56
CA SER A 338 -7.18 8.89 -2.42
C SER A 338 -7.35 7.61 -3.26
N SER A 339 -8.55 7.03 -3.29
CA SER A 339 -8.83 5.75 -3.99
C SER A 339 -8.50 5.78 -5.49
N ALA A 340 -8.51 6.96 -6.12
CA ALA A 340 -8.03 7.12 -7.50
C ALA A 340 -6.56 6.66 -7.67
N ASN A 341 -5.74 6.79 -6.63
CA ASN A 341 -4.34 6.34 -6.68
C ASN A 341 -4.23 4.81 -6.81
N ASP A 342 -5.19 4.05 -6.30
CA ASP A 342 -5.17 2.59 -6.42
C ASP A 342 -5.32 2.16 -7.89
N ILE A 343 -6.09 2.90 -8.67
CA ILE A 343 -6.18 2.72 -10.12
C ILE A 343 -4.89 3.20 -10.80
N LEU A 344 -4.37 4.37 -10.40
CA LEU A 344 -3.18 4.97 -11.00
C LEU A 344 -1.90 4.16 -10.73
N LYS A 345 -1.83 3.45 -9.61
CA LYS A 345 -0.73 2.53 -9.29
C LYS A 345 -0.56 1.43 -10.31
N ILE A 346 -1.65 0.94 -10.91
CA ILE A 346 -1.62 -0.08 -11.96
C ILE A 346 -0.92 0.46 -13.21
N TYR A 347 -1.10 1.74 -13.53
CA TYR A 347 -0.53 2.37 -14.72
C TYR A 347 0.86 2.97 -14.50
N PHE A 348 1.13 3.46 -13.29
CA PHE A 348 2.37 4.17 -12.95
C PHE A 348 3.02 3.62 -11.67
N PRO A 349 3.35 2.31 -11.61
CA PRO A 349 3.87 1.70 -10.40
C PRO A 349 5.17 2.36 -9.91
N GLU A 350 6.01 2.84 -10.84
CA GLU A 350 7.27 3.52 -10.52
C GLU A 350 7.06 4.83 -9.76
N GLN A 351 6.03 5.58 -10.13
CA GLN A 351 5.69 6.85 -9.51
C GLN A 351 5.34 6.69 -8.03
N PHE A 352 4.66 5.61 -7.69
CA PHE A 352 4.24 5.33 -6.31
C PHE A 352 5.33 4.67 -5.46
N GLY A 353 6.50 4.40 -6.04
CA GLY A 353 7.57 3.69 -5.34
C GLY A 353 7.23 2.23 -5.05
N GLU A 354 6.24 1.68 -5.74
CA GLU A 354 5.78 0.30 -5.55
C GLU A 354 6.65 -0.74 -6.25
N ARG A 355 7.81 -0.37 -6.77
CA ARG A 355 8.86 -1.31 -7.11
C ARG A 355 9.53 -1.84 -5.83
N GLN A 356 8.72 -2.45 -4.99
CA GLN A 356 9.21 -3.23 -3.87
C GLN A 356 9.66 -4.59 -4.40
N PHE A 357 10.66 -5.20 -3.76
CA PHE A 357 11.12 -6.54 -4.10
C PHE A 357 9.96 -7.54 -4.23
N LEU A 358 8.96 -7.44 -3.36
CA LEU A 358 7.77 -8.29 -3.39
C LEU A 358 6.90 -8.10 -4.64
N ASN A 359 7.00 -6.99 -5.35
CA ASN A 359 6.26 -6.73 -6.59
C ASN A 359 6.98 -7.23 -7.84
N TYR A 360 8.21 -7.74 -7.68
CA TYR A 360 8.93 -8.42 -8.74
C TYR A 360 8.61 -9.92 -8.73
N PRO A 361 8.72 -10.60 -9.87
CA PRO A 361 8.48 -12.04 -9.96
C PRO A 361 9.27 -12.84 -8.92
N LEU A 362 10.50 -12.44 -8.61
CA LEU A 362 11.33 -13.06 -7.57
C LEU A 362 10.73 -12.91 -6.17
N GLY A 363 10.18 -11.75 -5.83
CA GLY A 363 9.50 -11.54 -4.55
C GLY A 363 8.23 -12.37 -4.44
N HIS A 364 7.43 -12.42 -5.51
CA HIS A 364 6.24 -13.27 -5.60
C HIS A 364 6.58 -14.75 -5.42
N PHE A 365 7.72 -15.20 -5.95
CA PHE A 365 8.19 -16.56 -5.74
C PHE A 365 8.29 -16.93 -4.25
N PHE A 366 8.98 -16.11 -3.46
CA PHE A 366 9.15 -16.41 -2.02
C PHE A 366 7.82 -16.43 -1.26
N ILE A 367 6.90 -15.53 -1.60
CA ILE A 367 5.56 -15.52 -1.00
C ILE A 367 4.77 -16.77 -1.41
N ALA A 368 4.77 -17.10 -2.70
CA ALA A 368 4.04 -18.25 -3.24
C ALA A 368 4.55 -19.56 -2.66
N VAL A 369 5.88 -19.73 -2.56
CA VAL A 369 6.47 -20.92 -1.91
C VAL A 369 6.08 -21.00 -0.43
N ALA A 370 6.13 -19.86 0.29
CA ALA A 370 5.71 -19.82 1.70
C ALA A 370 4.21 -20.11 1.87
N ASN A 371 3.37 -19.69 0.93
CA ASN A 371 1.92 -19.97 0.96
C ASN A 371 1.62 -21.46 0.78
N MET A 372 2.40 -22.14 -0.06
CA MET A 372 2.22 -23.55 -0.36
C MET A 372 2.91 -24.49 0.62
N TRP A 373 3.85 -24.01 1.46
CA TRP A 373 4.54 -24.86 2.40
C TRP A 373 3.62 -25.34 3.53
N ASP A 374 3.53 -26.66 3.69
CA ASP A 374 2.83 -27.29 4.81
C ASP A 374 3.83 -27.92 5.78
N SER A 375 3.91 -27.35 6.98
CA SER A 375 4.83 -27.81 8.03
C SER A 375 4.46 -29.17 8.63
N GLU A 376 3.19 -29.59 8.54
CA GLU A 376 2.76 -30.89 9.06
C GLU A 376 3.26 -32.03 8.17
N THR A 377 3.18 -31.86 6.86
CA THR A 377 3.64 -32.86 5.88
C THR A 377 5.08 -32.68 5.43
N ASN A 378 5.71 -31.54 5.75
CA ASN A 378 7.02 -31.10 5.25
C ASN A 378 7.09 -31.14 3.71
N GLY A 379 6.09 -30.58 3.06
CA GLY A 379 5.98 -30.57 1.60
C GLY A 379 5.13 -29.44 1.08
N ILE A 380 4.95 -29.40 -0.24
CA ILE A 380 4.11 -28.42 -0.91
C ILE A 380 2.67 -28.90 -0.94
N LEU A 381 1.75 -28.11 -0.36
CA LEU A 381 0.30 -28.26 -0.45
C LEU A 381 -0.26 -27.16 -1.37
N ILE A 382 -0.83 -27.55 -2.51
CA ILE A 382 -1.39 -26.62 -3.51
C ILE A 382 -2.82 -26.29 -3.11
N SER A 383 -3.02 -25.12 -2.48
CA SER A 383 -4.34 -24.58 -2.16
C SER A 383 -4.85 -23.65 -3.28
N ASP A 384 -3.94 -22.93 -3.92
CA ASP A 384 -4.20 -22.07 -5.08
C ASP A 384 -3.20 -22.38 -6.20
N ILE A 385 -3.73 -22.73 -7.37
CA ILE A 385 -2.92 -23.01 -8.56
C ILE A 385 -2.13 -21.77 -9.05
N ASN A 386 -2.56 -20.58 -8.68
CA ASN A 386 -1.85 -19.34 -9.00
C ASN A 386 -0.49 -19.25 -8.32
N ASP A 387 -0.33 -19.81 -7.11
CA ASP A 387 0.97 -19.84 -6.43
C ASP A 387 2.01 -20.63 -7.25
N ILE A 388 1.63 -21.74 -7.88
CA ILE A 388 2.49 -22.47 -8.83
C ILE A 388 2.84 -21.60 -10.03
N ARG A 389 1.85 -20.90 -10.62
CA ARG A 389 2.07 -20.01 -11.76
C ARG A 389 3.06 -18.89 -11.42
N GLU A 390 2.94 -18.26 -10.25
CA GLU A 390 3.86 -17.24 -9.78
C GLU A 390 5.29 -17.80 -9.65
N CYS A 391 5.44 -18.99 -9.07
CA CYS A 391 6.75 -19.64 -8.96
C CYS A 391 7.38 -19.92 -10.33
N LEU A 392 6.63 -20.44 -11.28
CA LEU A 392 7.11 -20.75 -12.62
C LEU A 392 7.41 -19.50 -13.47
N SER A 393 6.77 -18.37 -13.14
CA SER A 393 6.98 -17.08 -13.82
C SER A 393 8.19 -16.31 -13.28
N ALA A 394 8.71 -16.69 -12.13
CA ALA A 394 9.73 -15.95 -11.42
C ALA A 394 11.13 -16.01 -12.05
N GLY A 395 11.38 -16.97 -12.94
CA GLY A 395 12.69 -17.13 -13.61
C GLY A 395 13.78 -17.73 -12.72
N ILE A 396 13.41 -18.42 -11.65
CA ILE A 396 14.35 -19.01 -10.68
C ILE A 396 14.61 -20.48 -10.97
N LEU A 397 13.55 -21.21 -11.35
CA LEU A 397 13.54 -22.66 -11.37
C LEU A 397 14.27 -23.31 -12.56
N VAL A 398 14.45 -22.61 -13.66
CA VAL A 398 15.16 -23.12 -14.86
C VAL A 398 15.90 -21.97 -15.54
N GLU A 399 17.06 -22.25 -16.16
CA GLU A 399 17.86 -21.28 -16.94
C GLU A 399 17.13 -20.77 -18.21
N THR A 400 15.99 -21.37 -18.57
CA THR A 400 15.19 -21.00 -19.73
C THR A 400 14.36 -19.74 -19.48
N SER A 401 13.89 -19.12 -20.57
CA SER A 401 13.02 -17.93 -20.50
C SER A 401 11.81 -18.16 -19.58
N PRO A 402 11.63 -17.33 -18.53
CA PRO A 402 10.49 -17.46 -17.60
C PRO A 402 9.14 -17.45 -18.31
N GLY A 403 9.02 -16.66 -19.38
CA GLY A 403 7.79 -16.59 -20.18
C GLY A 403 7.46 -17.90 -20.89
N ARG A 404 8.47 -18.70 -21.26
CA ARG A 404 8.25 -20.00 -21.87
C ARG A 404 7.67 -21.01 -20.87
N LEU A 405 8.24 -21.07 -19.67
CA LEU A 405 7.79 -21.98 -18.62
C LEU A 405 6.37 -21.66 -18.16
N ALA A 406 6.08 -20.37 -17.93
CA ALA A 406 4.73 -19.89 -17.60
C ALA A 406 3.70 -20.19 -18.73
N SER A 407 4.11 -20.02 -19.98
CA SER A 407 3.27 -20.35 -21.14
C SER A 407 2.98 -21.85 -21.23
N THR A 408 4.01 -22.69 -21.00
CA THR A 408 3.86 -24.15 -20.94
C THR A 408 2.90 -24.56 -19.85
N PHE A 409 3.05 -24.00 -18.66
CA PHE A 409 2.13 -24.24 -17.55
C PHE A 409 0.72 -23.81 -17.89
N GLY A 410 0.50 -22.62 -18.46
CA GLY A 410 -0.80 -22.13 -18.87
C GLY A 410 -1.50 -23.05 -19.87
N LYS A 411 -0.76 -23.69 -20.80
CA LYS A 411 -1.31 -24.70 -21.71
C LYS A 411 -1.74 -25.98 -20.97
N MET A 412 -1.07 -26.31 -19.87
CA MET A 412 -1.31 -27.54 -19.11
C MET A 412 -2.19 -27.33 -17.86
N GLU A 413 -2.52 -26.13 -17.52
CA GLU A 413 -3.23 -25.79 -16.26
C GLU A 413 -4.53 -26.56 -16.05
N SER A 414 -5.33 -26.72 -17.11
CA SER A 414 -6.57 -27.48 -17.03
C SER A 414 -6.36 -28.94 -16.64
N LEU A 415 -5.18 -29.50 -16.94
CA LEU A 415 -4.81 -30.85 -16.51
C LEU A 415 -4.59 -30.92 -14.98
N PHE A 416 -4.21 -29.82 -14.36
CA PHE A 416 -3.83 -29.77 -12.95
C PHE A 416 -4.97 -29.41 -12.00
N VAL A 417 -6.16 -29.21 -12.52
CA VAL A 417 -7.35 -28.93 -11.68
C VAL A 417 -7.55 -30.03 -10.64
N GLY A 418 -7.57 -29.64 -9.37
CA GLY A 418 -7.74 -30.57 -8.24
C GLY A 418 -6.48 -31.36 -7.84
N CYS A 419 -5.29 -31.02 -8.35
CA CYS A 419 -4.04 -31.46 -7.76
C CYS A 419 -3.82 -30.74 -6.43
N LEU A 420 -3.42 -31.51 -5.42
CA LEU A 420 -3.12 -30.98 -4.07
C LEU A 420 -1.61 -30.96 -3.77
N SER A 421 -0.80 -31.64 -4.58
CA SER A 421 0.65 -31.73 -4.40
C SER A 421 1.38 -31.69 -5.75
N VAL A 422 2.69 -31.45 -5.68
CA VAL A 422 3.58 -31.52 -6.84
C VAL A 422 3.59 -32.95 -7.43
N ASP A 423 3.58 -33.97 -6.58
CA ASP A 423 3.53 -35.37 -6.99
C ASP A 423 2.28 -35.69 -7.81
N ASP A 424 1.12 -35.13 -7.44
CA ASP A 424 -0.11 -35.27 -8.24
C ASP A 424 0.08 -34.68 -9.64
N MET A 425 0.69 -33.48 -9.74
CA MET A 425 0.96 -32.85 -11.02
C MET A 425 1.93 -33.67 -11.86
N LEU A 426 3.02 -34.13 -11.29
CA LEU A 426 4.02 -35.01 -11.95
C LEU A 426 3.39 -36.31 -12.45
N SER A 427 2.50 -36.90 -11.65
CA SER A 427 1.75 -38.09 -12.03
C SER A 427 0.90 -37.85 -13.27
N ARG A 428 0.21 -36.70 -13.35
CA ARG A 428 -0.59 -36.33 -14.53
C ARG A 428 0.28 -36.05 -15.75
N ILE A 429 1.41 -35.37 -15.59
CA ILE A 429 2.39 -35.14 -16.67
C ILE A 429 2.88 -36.46 -17.26
N LYS A 430 3.22 -37.45 -16.42
CA LYS A 430 3.64 -38.79 -16.86
C LYS A 430 2.56 -39.46 -17.71
N LYS A 431 1.27 -39.35 -17.35
CA LYS A 431 0.17 -39.90 -18.14
C LYS A 431 0.00 -39.19 -19.49
N VAL A 432 0.09 -37.87 -19.52
CA VAL A 432 0.07 -37.11 -20.78
C VAL A 432 1.20 -37.55 -21.70
N ARG A 433 2.42 -37.66 -21.15
CA ARG A 433 3.61 -38.09 -21.92
C ARG A 433 3.43 -39.49 -22.51
N LYS A 434 2.89 -40.44 -21.73
CA LYS A 434 2.61 -41.81 -22.16
C LYS A 434 1.59 -41.84 -23.30
N ASN A 435 0.51 -41.10 -23.18
CA ASN A 435 -0.61 -41.16 -24.12
C ASN A 435 -0.43 -40.23 -25.34
N LYS A 436 0.45 -39.26 -25.30
CA LYS A 436 0.65 -38.29 -26.39
C LYS A 436 0.93 -38.94 -27.74
N LYS A 437 1.76 -39.97 -27.78
CA LYS A 437 2.09 -40.69 -29.00
C LYS A 437 0.87 -41.36 -29.64
N PHE A 438 0.04 -42.02 -28.81
CA PHE A 438 -1.15 -42.71 -29.29
C PHE A 438 -2.18 -41.73 -29.87
N ILE A 439 -2.29 -40.57 -29.27
CA ILE A 439 -3.24 -39.52 -29.66
C ILE A 439 -2.80 -38.87 -30.99
N SER A 440 -1.52 -38.54 -31.12
CA SER A 440 -0.97 -37.91 -32.34
C SER A 440 -1.05 -38.85 -33.58
N ASP A 441 -1.02 -40.16 -33.36
CA ASP A 441 -1.05 -41.14 -34.44
C ASP A 441 -2.49 -41.56 -34.85
N ASP A 442 -3.49 -41.14 -34.05
CA ASP A 442 -4.91 -41.48 -34.35
C ASP A 442 -5.55 -40.50 -35.34
N LYS A 443 -5.71 -40.92 -36.58
CA LYS A 443 -6.31 -40.13 -37.67
C LYS A 443 -7.72 -39.64 -37.37
N ARG A 444 -8.47 -40.31 -36.45
CA ARG A 444 -9.82 -39.89 -36.04
C ARG A 444 -9.82 -38.56 -35.29
N LEU A 445 -8.65 -38.17 -34.78
CA LEU A 445 -8.46 -36.99 -33.95
C LEU A 445 -7.39 -36.05 -34.53
N GLU A 446 -7.43 -35.84 -35.83
CA GLU A 446 -6.48 -34.98 -36.54
C GLU A 446 -6.30 -33.58 -35.91
N TYR A 447 -7.37 -33.08 -35.24
CA TYR A 447 -7.38 -31.77 -34.56
C TYR A 447 -7.15 -31.84 -33.04
N VAL A 448 -6.87 -33.01 -32.49
CA VAL A 448 -6.63 -33.18 -31.04
C VAL A 448 -5.34 -32.44 -30.58
N SER A 449 -4.39 -32.28 -31.50
CA SER A 449 -3.19 -31.47 -31.24
C SER A 449 -3.52 -30.03 -30.85
N HIS A 450 -4.73 -29.57 -31.11
CA HIS A 450 -5.21 -28.26 -30.68
C HIS A 450 -5.70 -28.20 -29.22
N ILE A 451 -5.80 -29.31 -28.52
CA ILE A 451 -6.02 -29.31 -27.07
C ILE A 451 -4.73 -28.82 -26.41
N SER A 452 -4.85 -27.80 -25.56
CA SER A 452 -3.73 -27.01 -25.07
C SER A 452 -2.61 -27.86 -24.51
N TYR A 453 -2.88 -28.81 -23.62
CA TYR A 453 -1.83 -29.65 -23.01
C TYR A 453 -1.23 -30.73 -23.93
N TYR A 454 -1.78 -30.94 -25.10
CA TYR A 454 -1.17 -31.77 -26.14
C TYR A 454 -0.41 -30.98 -27.20
N ALA A 455 -0.65 -29.67 -27.25
CA ALA A 455 0.15 -28.77 -28.08
C ALA A 455 1.56 -28.49 -27.51
N VAL A 456 1.82 -28.93 -26.26
CA VAL A 456 3.12 -28.77 -25.60
C VAL A 456 4.12 -29.77 -26.17
N THR A 457 5.33 -29.31 -26.46
CA THR A 457 6.42 -30.19 -26.96
C THR A 457 6.97 -31.09 -25.86
N LYS A 458 7.75 -32.10 -26.25
CA LYS A 458 8.41 -33.00 -25.28
C LYS A 458 9.40 -32.26 -24.42
N ASP A 459 10.12 -31.30 -24.98
CA ASP A 459 11.11 -30.54 -24.27
C ASP A 459 10.47 -29.59 -23.26
N GLU A 460 9.39 -28.91 -23.64
CA GLU A 460 8.59 -28.09 -22.73
C GLU A 460 8.03 -28.90 -21.55
N ILE A 461 7.61 -30.14 -21.78
CA ILE A 461 7.14 -31.04 -20.71
C ILE A 461 8.30 -31.41 -19.78
N ASN A 462 9.48 -31.69 -20.33
CA ASN A 462 10.65 -32.04 -19.52
C ASN A 462 11.08 -30.83 -18.63
N GLU A 463 11.13 -29.63 -19.21
CA GLU A 463 11.45 -28.39 -18.47
C GLU A 463 10.44 -28.14 -17.35
N LEU A 464 9.15 -28.31 -17.60
CA LEU A 464 8.11 -28.13 -16.57
C LEU A 464 8.25 -29.19 -15.45
N GLU A 465 8.53 -30.47 -15.82
CA GLU A 465 8.74 -31.53 -14.84
C GLU A 465 9.95 -31.22 -13.95
N GLN A 466 11.04 -30.76 -14.54
CA GLN A 466 12.23 -30.36 -13.78
C GLN A 466 11.92 -29.16 -12.88
N ALA A 467 11.30 -28.10 -13.40
CA ALA A 467 10.94 -26.94 -12.61
C ALA A 467 10.05 -27.26 -11.40
N LEU A 468 9.14 -28.20 -11.53
CA LEU A 468 8.29 -28.66 -10.42
C LEU A 468 9.10 -29.42 -9.36
N ASN A 469 10.08 -30.24 -9.77
CA ASN A 469 10.98 -30.91 -8.82
C ASN A 469 11.90 -29.88 -8.12
N ASP A 470 12.48 -28.94 -8.88
CA ASP A 470 13.32 -27.87 -8.32
C ASP A 470 12.55 -26.99 -7.33
N LEU A 471 11.26 -26.74 -7.61
CA LEU A 471 10.39 -26.01 -6.67
C LEU A 471 10.24 -26.74 -5.33
N GLU A 472 10.05 -28.06 -5.35
CA GLU A 472 9.93 -28.86 -4.14
C GLU A 472 11.25 -28.92 -3.36
N GLU A 473 12.37 -29.06 -4.07
CA GLU A 473 13.72 -29.03 -3.47
C GLU A 473 14.00 -27.66 -2.83
N LEU A 474 13.68 -26.56 -3.49
CA LEU A 474 13.87 -25.21 -2.94
C LEU A 474 12.94 -24.93 -1.74
N ALA A 475 11.70 -25.36 -1.79
CA ALA A 475 10.78 -25.23 -0.66
C ALA A 475 11.31 -25.99 0.56
N SER A 476 11.78 -27.22 0.36
CA SER A 476 12.41 -28.01 1.41
C SER A 476 13.68 -27.37 1.94
N PHE A 477 14.54 -26.83 1.05
CA PHE A 477 15.75 -26.12 1.45
C PHE A 477 15.45 -24.94 2.36
N PHE A 478 14.43 -24.14 2.08
CA PHE A 478 14.09 -22.98 2.91
C PHE A 478 13.43 -23.37 4.23
N TYR A 479 12.51 -24.32 4.23
CA TYR A 479 11.56 -24.49 5.33
C TYR A 479 11.65 -25.81 6.12
N GLU A 480 12.21 -26.90 5.57
CA GLU A 480 12.24 -28.21 6.28
C GLU A 480 12.87 -28.14 7.67
N ASP A 481 13.89 -27.32 7.86
CA ASP A 481 14.58 -27.16 9.14
C ASP A 481 13.93 -26.11 10.05
N PHE A 482 12.93 -25.36 9.57
CA PHE A 482 12.40 -24.22 10.33
C PHE A 482 11.82 -24.67 11.67
N GLU A 483 11.08 -25.76 11.69
CA GLU A 483 10.45 -26.27 12.93
C GLU A 483 11.35 -27.18 13.77
N LYS A 484 12.35 -27.81 13.18
CA LYS A 484 13.30 -28.70 13.89
C LYS A 484 14.29 -27.96 14.80
N ARG A 485 14.57 -26.70 14.51
CA ARG A 485 15.32 -25.77 15.37
C ARG A 485 14.32 -24.78 15.95
N PRO A 486 14.43 -24.32 17.20
CA PRO A 486 13.42 -23.44 17.77
C PRO A 486 13.15 -22.26 16.80
N ASN A 487 12.24 -22.44 15.88
CA ASN A 487 11.64 -21.53 14.89
C ASN A 487 12.44 -20.25 14.65
N ASN A 488 13.74 -20.39 14.36
CA ASN A 488 14.69 -19.29 14.40
C ASN A 488 14.70 -18.51 13.08
N PHE A 489 14.17 -17.32 13.10
CA PHE A 489 14.14 -16.41 11.96
C PHE A 489 15.52 -16.06 11.43
N LYS A 490 16.51 -15.92 12.31
CA LYS A 490 17.90 -15.66 11.94
C LYS A 490 18.47 -16.71 10.99
N ALA A 491 18.23 -17.99 11.28
CA ALA A 491 18.70 -19.08 10.43
C ALA A 491 18.04 -19.06 9.05
N PHE A 492 16.74 -18.76 9.01
CA PHE A 492 16.00 -18.60 7.75
C PHE A 492 16.52 -17.43 6.92
N TYR A 493 16.64 -16.24 7.51
CA TYR A 493 17.12 -15.06 6.77
C TYR A 493 18.57 -15.18 6.31
N LYS A 494 19.40 -15.91 7.04
CA LYS A 494 20.75 -16.23 6.60
C LYS A 494 20.74 -17.13 5.35
N LYS A 495 19.88 -18.17 5.31
CA LYS A 495 19.70 -19.01 4.12
C LYS A 495 19.18 -18.18 2.93
N LEU A 496 18.18 -17.33 3.17
CA LEU A 496 17.62 -16.44 2.12
C LEU A 496 18.68 -15.51 1.57
N LYS A 497 19.47 -14.86 2.43
CA LYS A 497 20.57 -13.98 2.02
C LYS A 497 21.59 -14.70 1.17
N GLN A 498 22.05 -15.87 1.64
CA GLN A 498 23.02 -16.70 0.92
C GLN A 498 22.48 -17.09 -0.46
N TYR A 499 21.25 -17.54 -0.55
CA TYR A 499 20.63 -17.89 -1.84
C TYR A 499 20.54 -16.70 -2.80
N LEU A 500 20.07 -15.54 -2.33
CA LEU A 500 19.98 -14.33 -3.16
C LEU A 500 21.36 -13.87 -3.67
N GLN A 501 22.40 -14.03 -2.87
CA GLN A 501 23.74 -13.61 -3.23
C GLN A 501 24.44 -14.61 -4.14
N GLU A 502 24.51 -15.89 -3.75
CA GLU A 502 25.28 -16.92 -4.44
C GLU A 502 24.58 -17.44 -5.70
N GLU A 503 23.26 -17.73 -5.62
CA GLU A 503 22.52 -18.38 -6.72
C GLU A 503 21.84 -17.37 -7.67
N ILE A 504 21.56 -16.17 -7.19
CA ILE A 504 20.85 -15.18 -8.00
C ILE A 504 21.78 -14.08 -8.52
N LEU A 505 22.51 -13.37 -7.64
CA LEU A 505 23.37 -12.27 -8.07
C LEU A 505 24.64 -12.73 -8.79
N ASP A 506 25.29 -13.77 -8.28
CA ASP A 506 26.60 -14.19 -8.79
C ASP A 506 26.48 -15.05 -10.05
N GLU A 507 25.39 -15.81 -10.22
CA GLU A 507 25.23 -16.76 -11.32
C GLU A 507 24.35 -16.28 -12.48
N ARG A 508 23.56 -15.21 -12.33
CA ARG A 508 22.57 -14.79 -13.35
C ARG A 508 22.89 -13.44 -13.96
N ASP A 509 22.64 -13.32 -15.26
CA ASP A 509 22.71 -12.05 -15.99
C ASP A 509 21.41 -11.26 -15.78
N LEU A 510 21.44 -10.36 -14.80
CA LEU A 510 20.31 -9.55 -14.37
C LEU A 510 20.48 -8.11 -14.83
N GLY A 511 19.37 -7.43 -15.14
CA GLY A 511 19.40 -6.01 -15.44
C GLY A 511 19.78 -5.16 -14.21
N ASP A 512 20.45 -4.02 -14.44
CA ASP A 512 20.99 -3.12 -13.40
C ASP A 512 19.96 -2.75 -12.31
N GLU A 513 18.71 -2.56 -12.69
CA GLU A 513 17.64 -2.21 -11.77
C GLU A 513 17.30 -3.34 -10.78
N PHE A 514 17.28 -4.57 -11.29
CA PHE A 514 16.99 -5.74 -10.48
C PHE A 514 18.13 -6.03 -9.50
N ILE A 515 19.37 -5.85 -9.95
CA ILE A 515 20.57 -5.92 -9.09
C ILE A 515 20.49 -4.90 -7.95
N ASP A 516 20.11 -3.64 -8.25
CA ASP A 516 19.96 -2.60 -7.23
C ASP A 516 18.90 -2.99 -6.16
N ILE A 517 17.78 -3.58 -6.58
CA ILE A 517 16.73 -4.03 -5.67
C ILE A 517 17.21 -5.17 -4.78
N ILE A 518 17.88 -6.19 -5.37
CA ILE A 518 18.42 -7.30 -4.58
C ILE A 518 19.46 -6.80 -3.57
N ASN A 519 20.36 -5.91 -3.97
CA ASN A 519 21.35 -5.32 -3.08
C ASN A 519 20.71 -4.58 -1.87
N ARG A 520 19.59 -3.91 -2.10
CA ARG A 520 18.83 -3.27 -1.01
C ARG A 520 18.19 -4.28 -0.08
N VAL A 521 17.65 -5.38 -0.63
CA VAL A 521 17.11 -6.48 0.18
C VAL A 521 18.24 -7.12 1.00
N LEU A 522 19.42 -7.34 0.41
CA LEU A 522 20.57 -7.88 1.12
C LEU A 522 21.02 -6.98 2.27
N THR A 523 21.05 -5.66 2.05
CA THR A 523 21.34 -4.68 3.11
C THR A 523 20.32 -4.77 4.26
N ARG A 524 19.05 -4.98 3.95
CA ARG A 524 18.01 -5.20 4.96
C ARG A 524 18.20 -6.50 5.71
N LEU A 525 18.52 -7.57 5.00
CA LEU A 525 18.80 -8.87 5.61
C LEU A 525 20.02 -8.81 6.55
N ASP A 526 21.03 -7.97 6.26
CA ASP A 526 22.14 -7.70 7.17
C ASP A 526 21.70 -7.08 8.49
N GLU A 527 20.73 -6.16 8.46
CA GLU A 527 20.17 -5.56 9.68
C GLU A 527 19.43 -6.59 10.53
N VAL A 528 18.78 -7.55 9.88
CA VAL A 528 17.96 -8.59 10.53
C VAL A 528 18.75 -9.82 10.95
N GLU A 529 19.89 -10.10 10.32
CA GLU A 529 20.73 -11.27 10.60
C GLU A 529 21.11 -11.41 12.09
N ASN A 530 21.12 -10.31 12.83
CA ASN A 530 21.44 -10.30 14.25
C ASN A 530 20.23 -10.34 15.18
N ILE A 531 19.01 -10.41 14.64
CA ILE A 531 17.79 -10.43 15.46
C ILE A 531 17.53 -11.88 15.90
N ASP A 532 17.60 -12.11 17.21
CA ASP A 532 17.21 -13.37 17.83
C ASP A 532 15.71 -13.35 18.09
N ALA A 533 14.93 -13.79 17.11
CA ALA A 533 13.48 -13.92 17.18
C ALA A 533 13.06 -15.34 16.80
N SER A 534 12.11 -15.90 17.54
CA SER A 534 11.58 -17.23 17.32
C SER A 534 10.06 -17.22 17.45
N ALA A 535 9.36 -17.62 16.40
CA ALA A 535 7.91 -17.74 16.38
C ALA A 535 7.45 -18.82 15.39
N SER A 536 6.13 -18.94 15.19
CA SER A 536 5.53 -19.88 14.24
C SER A 536 5.93 -19.60 12.79
N PHE A 537 5.78 -20.61 11.92
CA PHE A 537 5.95 -20.43 10.48
C PHE A 537 4.99 -19.37 9.92
N GLU A 538 3.76 -19.32 10.42
CA GLU A 538 2.78 -18.31 10.03
C GLU A 538 3.22 -16.87 10.40
N CYS A 539 3.90 -16.71 11.53
CA CYS A 539 4.49 -15.43 11.90
C CYS A 539 5.66 -15.08 10.97
N LEU A 540 6.54 -16.03 10.63
CA LEU A 540 7.60 -15.81 9.64
C LEU A 540 7.01 -15.32 8.32
N LYS A 541 5.99 -15.99 7.81
CA LYS A 541 5.30 -15.67 6.57
C LYS A 541 4.73 -14.24 6.58
N SER A 542 4.06 -13.86 7.67
CA SER A 542 3.50 -12.52 7.82
C SER A 542 4.56 -11.42 7.97
N THR A 543 5.71 -11.74 8.59
CA THR A 543 6.79 -10.77 8.79
C THR A 543 7.76 -10.69 7.61
N MET A 544 7.77 -11.65 6.70
CA MET A 544 8.61 -11.61 5.49
C MET A 544 8.40 -10.31 4.69
N SER A 545 7.18 -9.85 4.57
CA SER A 545 6.86 -8.59 3.89
C SER A 545 7.57 -7.38 4.52
N LEU A 546 7.73 -7.35 5.85
CA LEU A 546 8.42 -6.26 6.55
C LEU A 546 9.91 -6.19 6.21
N TYR A 547 10.55 -7.33 5.92
CA TYR A 547 11.97 -7.38 5.58
C TYR A 547 12.26 -7.19 4.11
N LEU A 548 11.38 -7.74 3.27
CA LEU A 548 11.56 -7.70 1.82
C LEU A 548 11.01 -6.42 1.20
N VAL A 549 10.32 -5.59 1.97
CA VAL A 549 9.87 -4.27 1.51
C VAL A 549 11.09 -3.35 1.36
N GLN A 550 11.25 -2.81 0.17
CA GLN A 550 12.24 -1.78 -0.12
C GLN A 550 11.92 -0.52 0.72
N GLU A 551 12.88 0.00 1.49
CA GLU A 551 12.74 1.37 1.98
C GLU A 551 12.68 2.33 0.78
N THR A 552 11.58 3.06 0.68
CA THR A 552 11.59 4.28 -0.11
C THR A 552 12.72 5.15 0.40
N LYS A 553 13.63 5.59 -0.46
CA LYS A 553 14.69 6.54 -0.07
C LYS A 553 14.07 7.61 0.82
N PRO A 554 14.66 7.88 2.01
CA PRO A 554 14.17 8.98 2.83
C PRO A 554 14.13 10.24 1.96
N GLY A 555 12.94 10.84 1.78
CA GLY A 555 12.75 12.00 0.89
C GLY A 555 11.87 11.78 -0.33
N LYS A 556 11.62 10.56 -0.77
CA LYS A 556 10.48 10.27 -1.64
C LYS A 556 9.28 9.93 -0.73
N SER A 557 8.68 10.96 -0.11
CA SER A 557 7.30 10.87 0.39
C SER A 557 6.47 10.25 -0.71
N ALA A 558 5.50 9.38 -0.37
CA ALA A 558 4.62 8.76 -1.32
C ALA A 558 4.23 9.78 -2.40
N ASN A 559 4.75 9.61 -3.60
CA ASN A 559 4.54 10.53 -4.70
C ASN A 559 3.15 10.27 -5.29
N TRP A 560 2.13 10.44 -4.47
CA TRP A 560 0.74 10.31 -4.87
C TRP A 560 0.41 11.34 -5.92
N ILE A 561 -0.12 10.89 -7.03
CA ILE A 561 -0.53 11.75 -8.12
C ILE A 561 -1.75 12.57 -7.69
N VAL A 562 -2.74 11.91 -7.07
CA VAL A 562 -3.84 12.56 -6.36
C VAL A 562 -3.43 12.70 -4.90
N ARG A 563 -3.22 13.92 -4.46
CA ARG A 563 -2.73 14.24 -3.12
C ARG A 563 -3.85 14.31 -2.11
N ASN A 564 -3.53 13.97 -0.85
CA ASN A 564 -4.43 14.21 0.26
C ASN A 564 -4.40 15.69 0.68
N TYR A 565 -5.48 16.16 1.26
CA TYR A 565 -5.58 17.51 1.82
C TYR A 565 -4.53 17.83 2.89
N GLU A 566 -3.96 16.83 3.55
CA GLU A 566 -2.83 17.01 4.50
C GLU A 566 -1.58 17.67 3.88
N GLN A 567 -1.48 17.68 2.56
CA GLN A 567 -0.33 18.23 1.82
C GLN A 567 -0.59 19.65 1.28
N ILE A 568 -1.78 20.16 1.44
CA ILE A 568 -2.23 21.41 0.79
C ILE A 568 -1.49 22.64 1.30
N ASP A 569 -1.14 22.66 2.60
CA ASP A 569 -0.48 23.79 3.25
C ASP A 569 0.83 24.17 2.56
N GLY A 570 1.60 23.18 2.14
CA GLY A 570 2.87 23.42 1.46
C GLY A 570 2.73 23.78 -0.01
N ASP A 571 1.81 23.15 -0.69
CA ASP A 571 1.62 23.36 -2.12
C ASP A 571 1.00 24.73 -2.42
N VAL A 572 0.14 25.23 -1.54
CA VAL A 572 -0.35 26.62 -1.59
C VAL A 572 0.81 27.62 -1.65
N LEU A 573 1.84 27.44 -0.82
CA LEU A 573 3.00 28.33 -0.79
C LEU A 573 3.80 28.30 -2.10
N ARG A 574 3.80 27.17 -2.81
CA ARG A 574 4.45 27.04 -4.13
C ARG A 574 3.77 27.87 -5.21
N THR A 575 2.45 28.07 -5.12
CA THR A 575 1.69 28.88 -6.09
C THR A 575 2.13 30.37 -6.10
N ALA A 576 2.83 30.81 -5.06
CA ALA A 576 3.31 32.20 -4.98
C ALA A 576 4.33 32.58 -6.06
N LYS A 577 5.12 31.64 -6.57
CA LYS A 577 6.16 31.90 -7.58
C LYS A 577 5.65 31.86 -9.01
N ASP A 578 4.69 30.99 -9.29
CA ASP A 578 4.19 30.78 -10.66
C ASP A 578 2.66 30.69 -10.69
N SER A 579 2.03 31.81 -10.31
CA SER A 579 0.58 31.89 -10.16
C SER A 579 -0.22 31.76 -11.46
N LYS A 580 0.41 31.97 -12.63
CA LYS A 580 -0.33 31.98 -13.90
C LYS A 580 -0.47 30.63 -14.57
N SER A 581 0.45 29.72 -14.32
CA SER A 581 0.52 28.40 -14.96
C SER A 581 0.01 27.26 -14.09
N GLN A 582 -0.11 27.46 -12.77
CA GLN A 582 -0.50 26.42 -11.84
C GLN A 582 -2.00 26.43 -11.54
N ILE A 583 -2.59 25.24 -11.56
CA ILE A 583 -3.98 25.00 -11.22
C ILE A 583 -4.01 24.08 -9.99
N MET A 584 -4.76 24.49 -8.96
CA MET A 584 -5.11 23.61 -7.85
C MET A 584 -6.49 23.01 -8.12
N HIS A 585 -6.54 21.69 -8.27
CA HIS A 585 -7.77 20.97 -8.55
C HIS A 585 -8.25 20.26 -7.28
N PHE A 586 -9.36 20.73 -6.74
CA PHE A 586 -10.05 20.11 -5.61
C PHE A 586 -11.05 19.10 -6.15
N ALA A 587 -10.73 17.83 -6.00
CA ALA A 587 -11.48 16.72 -6.57
C ALA A 587 -12.28 15.95 -5.51
N CYS A 588 -13.20 15.10 -5.95
CA CYS A 588 -14.04 14.26 -5.10
C CYS A 588 -14.83 15.10 -4.07
N LEU A 589 -15.39 16.24 -4.51
CA LEU A 589 -16.14 17.15 -3.65
C LEU A 589 -17.58 16.68 -3.51
N THR A 590 -17.82 15.66 -2.70
CA THR A 590 -19.15 15.16 -2.32
C THR A 590 -19.37 15.28 -0.80
N ASP A 591 -20.61 15.14 -0.37
CA ASP A 591 -20.92 15.12 1.08
C ASP A 591 -20.32 13.90 1.77
N GLU A 592 -20.27 12.77 1.04
CA GLU A 592 -19.69 11.52 1.53
C GLU A 592 -18.20 11.66 1.76
N ASP A 593 -17.47 12.24 0.80
CA ASP A 593 -16.02 12.35 0.87
C ASP A 593 -15.53 13.36 1.92
N ILE A 594 -16.29 14.45 2.13
CA ILE A 594 -15.89 15.51 3.06
C ILE A 594 -16.50 15.31 4.45
N ASP A 595 -17.79 15.04 4.54
CA ASP A 595 -18.57 15.13 5.77
C ASP A 595 -18.96 13.79 6.40
N ALA A 596 -19.04 12.69 5.61
CA ALA A 596 -19.45 11.39 6.14
C ALA A 596 -18.39 10.79 7.06
N VAL A 597 -17.12 10.88 6.69
CA VAL A 597 -16.01 10.43 7.55
C VAL A 597 -15.73 11.48 8.61
N LYS A 598 -16.41 11.37 9.74
CA LYS A 598 -16.29 12.32 10.86
C LYS A 598 -15.02 12.14 11.65
N THR A 599 -14.60 10.89 11.84
CA THR A 599 -13.47 10.49 12.68
C THR A 599 -12.45 9.73 11.83
N ARG A 600 -11.15 10.06 11.98
CA ARG A 600 -10.09 9.24 11.40
C ARG A 600 -10.07 7.90 12.13
N GLU A 601 -10.01 6.82 11.39
CA GLU A 601 -10.02 5.48 11.95
C GLU A 601 -8.85 5.22 12.90
N PHE A 602 -9.10 4.43 13.92
CA PHE A 602 -8.10 3.87 14.82
C PHE A 602 -7.77 2.46 14.33
N SER A 603 -6.56 2.00 14.61
CA SER A 603 -6.19 0.63 14.29
C SER A 603 -7.07 -0.36 15.05
N TRP A 604 -7.61 -1.35 14.32
CA TRP A 604 -8.47 -2.38 14.91
C TRP A 604 -7.70 -3.18 15.97
N PRO A 605 -8.33 -3.56 17.11
CA PRO A 605 -9.75 -3.38 17.48
C PRO A 605 -10.05 -2.12 18.29
N LEU A 606 -9.14 -1.14 18.33
CA LEU A 606 -9.36 0.11 19.06
C LEU A 606 -10.29 1.04 18.27
N ASN A 607 -11.06 1.85 18.99
CA ASN A 607 -11.93 2.86 18.42
C ASN A 607 -12.05 4.08 19.35
N ALA A 608 -12.79 5.11 18.94
CA ALA A 608 -12.98 6.31 19.75
C ALA A 608 -13.61 6.00 21.11
N ASP A 609 -14.59 5.10 21.16
CA ASP A 609 -15.28 4.72 22.41
C ASP A 609 -14.34 4.03 23.41
N PHE A 610 -13.41 3.21 22.92
CA PHE A 610 -12.37 2.63 23.76
C PHE A 610 -11.59 3.70 24.51
N PHE A 611 -11.19 4.73 23.81
CA PHE A 611 -10.41 5.81 24.39
C PHE A 611 -11.22 6.76 25.28
N GLU A 612 -12.50 6.92 25.05
CA GLU A 612 -13.33 7.85 25.82
C GLU A 612 -13.96 7.25 27.05
N VAL A 613 -14.39 5.98 26.93
CA VAL A 613 -15.23 5.35 27.94
C VAL A 613 -14.46 4.31 28.75
N ALA A 614 -13.54 3.58 28.12
CA ALA A 614 -12.81 2.50 28.77
C ALA A 614 -11.61 2.99 29.58
N GLN A 615 -10.98 4.11 29.20
CA GLN A 615 -9.80 4.63 29.86
C GLN A 615 -10.13 5.75 30.86
N ASN A 616 -9.74 5.60 32.12
CA ASN A 616 -9.93 6.64 33.15
C ASN A 616 -8.81 6.58 34.22
N PRO A 617 -8.12 7.69 34.56
CA PRO A 617 -8.22 9.01 33.97
C PRO A 617 -7.52 9.09 32.58
N VAL A 618 -7.96 10.03 31.76
CA VAL A 618 -7.38 10.28 30.42
C VAL A 618 -6.24 11.30 30.56
N ASP A 619 -5.02 10.93 30.20
CA ASP A 619 -3.87 11.83 30.12
C ASP A 619 -4.08 12.88 29.00
N TRP A 620 -3.45 14.05 29.12
CA TRP A 620 -3.52 15.15 28.15
C TRP A 620 -3.09 14.73 26.73
N LYS A 621 -2.08 13.89 26.60
CA LYS A 621 -1.60 13.34 25.32
C LYS A 621 -2.66 12.51 24.63
N TYR A 622 -3.34 11.75 25.41
CA TYR A 622 -4.43 10.91 25.00
C TYR A 622 -5.58 11.75 24.45
N GLN A 623 -5.92 12.83 25.18
CA GLN A 623 -6.96 13.76 24.74
C GLN A 623 -6.61 14.43 23.42
N VAL A 624 -5.36 14.90 23.25
CA VAL A 624 -4.91 15.51 21.98
C VAL A 624 -5.03 14.53 20.83
N PHE A 625 -4.55 13.29 21.00
CA PHE A 625 -4.62 12.25 19.99
C PHE A 625 -6.08 11.92 19.59
N VAL A 626 -6.93 11.69 20.59
CA VAL A 626 -8.34 11.30 20.32
C VAL A 626 -9.13 12.46 19.74
N LYS A 627 -8.97 13.68 20.28
CA LYS A 627 -9.66 14.87 19.76
C LYS A 627 -9.26 15.17 18.33
N ALA A 628 -7.97 15.13 18.00
CA ALA A 628 -7.51 15.37 16.64
C ALA A 628 -8.15 14.40 15.63
N ARG A 629 -8.26 13.12 15.99
CA ARG A 629 -8.90 12.12 15.12
C ARG A 629 -10.42 12.32 15.01
N LYS A 630 -11.09 12.70 16.07
CA LYS A 630 -12.53 12.98 16.05
C LYS A 630 -12.89 14.20 15.21
N GLU A 631 -12.01 15.16 15.16
CA GLU A 631 -12.20 16.40 14.41
C GLU A 631 -11.72 16.32 12.94
N TYR A 632 -11.52 15.11 12.43
CA TYR A 632 -11.00 14.90 11.06
C TYR A 632 -11.90 15.51 9.98
N LYS A 633 -13.21 15.52 10.17
CA LYS A 633 -14.17 16.23 9.32
C LYS A 633 -13.85 17.73 9.21
N ASN A 634 -13.63 18.38 10.35
CA ASN A 634 -13.29 19.80 10.38
C ASN A 634 -11.89 20.07 9.78
N PHE A 635 -10.97 19.12 9.92
CA PHE A 635 -9.69 19.20 9.23
C PHE A 635 -9.85 19.21 7.70
N LYS A 636 -10.69 18.36 7.13
CA LYS A 636 -10.97 18.37 5.68
C LYS A 636 -11.58 19.68 5.22
N ARG A 637 -12.53 20.22 5.98
CA ARG A 637 -13.15 21.54 5.72
C ARG A 637 -12.13 22.67 5.80
N TYR A 638 -11.29 22.65 6.83
CA TYR A 638 -10.18 23.59 6.97
C TYR A 638 -9.27 23.54 5.75
N ALA A 639 -8.80 22.37 5.37
CA ALA A 639 -7.88 22.20 4.27
C ALA A 639 -8.45 22.70 2.93
N LEU A 640 -9.72 22.42 2.66
CA LEU A 640 -10.42 22.90 1.46
C LEU A 640 -10.50 24.44 1.46
N ILE A 641 -10.93 25.04 2.57
CA ILE A 641 -11.05 26.52 2.68
C ILE A 641 -9.68 27.17 2.60
N TYR A 642 -8.68 26.66 3.34
CA TYR A 642 -7.31 27.15 3.32
C TYR A 642 -6.71 27.09 1.89
N GLY A 643 -6.89 25.93 1.23
CA GLY A 643 -6.41 25.74 -0.13
C GLY A 643 -7.03 26.72 -1.14
N LEU A 644 -8.33 26.99 -1.03
CA LEU A 644 -9.01 27.96 -1.90
C LEU A 644 -8.63 29.40 -1.55
N GLU A 645 -8.54 29.74 -0.26
CA GLU A 645 -8.31 31.11 0.20
C GLU A 645 -6.92 31.61 -0.15
N PHE A 646 -5.90 30.77 0.02
CA PHE A 646 -4.49 31.16 -0.15
C PHE A 646 -3.88 30.75 -1.50
N ASN A 647 -4.62 30.08 -2.36
CA ASN A 647 -4.14 29.75 -3.69
C ASN A 647 -4.00 30.98 -4.57
N LYS A 648 -2.76 31.29 -5.00
CA LYS A 648 -2.47 32.39 -5.94
C LYS A 648 -2.65 32.01 -7.41
N GLY A 649 -2.80 30.72 -7.69
CA GLY A 649 -3.06 30.17 -9.01
C GLY A 649 -4.55 30.07 -9.33
N LYS A 650 -4.86 29.43 -10.44
CA LYS A 650 -6.22 29.05 -10.79
C LYS A 650 -6.70 27.88 -9.94
N TYR A 651 -8.01 27.72 -9.82
CA TYR A 651 -8.57 26.52 -9.18
C TYR A 651 -9.54 25.81 -10.12
N LYS A 652 -9.74 24.53 -9.89
CA LYS A 652 -10.78 23.69 -10.47
C LYS A 652 -11.50 22.94 -9.37
N LEU A 653 -12.78 22.66 -9.57
CA LEU A 653 -13.60 21.85 -8.68
C LEU A 653 -14.10 20.65 -9.47
N SER A 654 -14.11 19.46 -8.86
CA SER A 654 -14.74 18.30 -9.47
C SER A 654 -15.34 17.34 -8.43
N TYR A 655 -16.25 16.52 -8.90
CA TYR A 655 -16.82 15.44 -8.13
C TYR A 655 -17.03 14.21 -9.00
N VAL A 656 -17.10 13.05 -8.36
CA VAL A 656 -17.39 11.77 -9.01
C VAL A 656 -18.85 11.41 -8.70
N LYS A 657 -19.65 11.25 -9.77
CA LYS A 657 -21.09 11.06 -9.68
C LYS A 657 -21.48 9.68 -9.17
N ARG A 658 -20.72 8.64 -9.54
CA ARG A 658 -21.04 7.26 -9.19
C ARG A 658 -19.90 6.57 -8.47
N ASP A 659 -20.26 5.91 -7.38
CA ASP A 659 -19.41 4.98 -6.66
C ASP A 659 -20.12 3.63 -6.58
N GLY A 660 -19.74 2.69 -7.45
CA GLY A 660 -20.52 1.50 -7.71
C GLY A 660 -21.92 1.84 -8.20
N ASP A 661 -22.95 1.34 -7.52
CA ASP A 661 -24.36 1.59 -7.80
C ASP A 661 -24.93 2.86 -7.14
N LEU A 662 -24.14 3.52 -6.29
CA LEU A 662 -24.58 4.72 -5.58
C LEU A 662 -24.34 5.98 -6.39
N GLU A 663 -25.37 6.81 -6.56
CA GLU A 663 -25.22 8.16 -7.10
C GLU A 663 -24.89 9.15 -5.98
N ARG A 664 -23.84 9.96 -6.22
CA ARG A 664 -23.39 11.02 -5.34
C ARG A 664 -23.67 12.38 -5.91
N GLU A 665 -23.87 13.35 -5.05
CA GLU A 665 -24.09 14.75 -5.41
C GLU A 665 -22.92 15.62 -4.98
N PRO A 666 -22.71 16.78 -5.64
CA PRO A 666 -21.70 17.74 -5.20
C PRO A 666 -21.91 18.18 -3.76
N TYR A 667 -20.83 18.52 -3.10
CA TYR A 667 -20.80 18.99 -1.72
C TYR A 667 -21.84 20.09 -1.47
N TYR A 668 -22.65 19.93 -0.41
CA TYR A 668 -23.83 20.75 -0.17
C TYR A 668 -23.55 22.26 -0.08
N LEU A 669 -22.38 22.67 0.46
CA LEU A 669 -22.02 24.09 0.51
C LEU A 669 -21.90 24.70 -0.89
N LEU A 670 -21.34 23.96 -1.84
CA LEU A 670 -21.24 24.39 -3.22
C LEU A 670 -22.62 24.49 -3.87
N LYS A 671 -23.51 23.52 -3.57
CA LYS A 671 -24.91 23.58 -4.07
C LYS A 671 -25.66 24.82 -3.56
N ILE A 672 -25.47 25.19 -2.29
CA ILE A 672 -26.08 26.38 -1.70
C ILE A 672 -25.56 27.67 -2.36
N LEU A 673 -24.26 27.70 -2.70
CA LEU A 673 -23.62 28.84 -3.35
C LEU A 673 -23.97 28.98 -4.84
N GLY A 674 -24.62 27.97 -5.42
CA GLY A 674 -24.97 27.93 -6.83
C GLY A 674 -23.80 27.42 -7.68
N ILE A 675 -23.97 26.24 -8.22
CA ILE A 675 -22.95 25.58 -9.07
C ILE A 675 -23.55 25.28 -10.45
N GLU A 676 -22.70 25.38 -11.46
CA GLU A 676 -22.95 24.90 -12.81
C GLU A 676 -22.16 23.62 -13.04
N LYS A 677 -22.87 22.50 -13.22
CA LYS A 677 -22.26 21.18 -13.48
C LYS A 677 -21.80 21.13 -14.94
N LYS A 678 -20.51 20.94 -15.16
CA LYS A 678 -19.93 20.72 -16.50
C LYS A 678 -19.51 19.26 -16.60
N ARG A 679 -20.06 18.53 -17.54
CA ARG A 679 -19.58 17.19 -17.85
C ARG A 679 -18.15 17.27 -18.37
N ASN A 680 -17.31 16.34 -17.90
CA ASN A 680 -16.02 16.12 -18.53
C ASN A 680 -16.24 15.64 -19.96
N ILE A 681 -16.02 16.54 -20.93
CA ILE A 681 -16.22 16.25 -22.36
C ILE A 681 -14.97 15.60 -22.97
N ASP A 682 -13.84 15.62 -22.28
CA ASP A 682 -12.66 14.83 -22.66
C ASP A 682 -12.93 13.33 -22.48
N ARG A 683 -14.02 12.86 -23.13
CA ARG A 683 -14.16 11.43 -23.37
C ARG A 683 -12.85 10.99 -23.98
N ILE A 684 -12.39 9.81 -23.58
CA ILE A 684 -11.42 9.00 -24.30
C ILE A 684 -11.96 8.77 -25.73
N ILE A 685 -12.10 9.86 -26.47
CA ILE A 685 -12.54 9.83 -27.84
C ILE A 685 -11.27 9.64 -28.64
N ASN A 686 -11.18 8.46 -29.19
CA ASN A 686 -10.28 8.14 -30.27
C ASN A 686 -8.79 7.96 -29.90
N ARG A 687 -8.46 7.04 -28.99
CA ARG A 687 -7.49 6.06 -29.50
C ARG A 687 -8.22 5.38 -30.68
N LYS A 688 -7.86 5.72 -31.92
CA LYS A 688 -8.12 4.82 -33.02
C LYS A 688 -7.64 3.46 -32.54
N LEU A 689 -8.57 2.56 -32.24
CA LEU A 689 -8.25 1.15 -32.11
C LEU A 689 -7.40 0.87 -33.34
N ALA A 690 -6.15 0.43 -33.13
CA ALA A 690 -5.27 0.05 -34.21
C ALA A 690 -6.12 -0.76 -35.16
N ASP A 691 -6.19 -0.34 -36.43
CA ASP A 691 -7.08 -1.00 -37.38
C ASP A 691 -6.55 -2.41 -37.55
N VAL A 692 -7.29 -3.37 -36.99
CA VAL A 692 -6.89 -4.79 -37.01
C VAL A 692 -6.71 -5.29 -38.45
N SER A 693 -7.20 -4.51 -39.44
CA SER A 693 -6.98 -4.76 -40.88
C SER A 693 -5.50 -4.71 -41.30
N ASP A 694 -4.64 -4.05 -40.52
CA ASP A 694 -3.21 -3.92 -40.86
C ASP A 694 -2.34 -5.06 -40.30
N ILE A 695 -2.90 -5.99 -39.52
CA ILE A 695 -2.17 -7.18 -39.11
C ILE A 695 -2.06 -8.12 -40.30
N GLN A 696 -0.93 -8.04 -41.02
CA GLN A 696 -0.56 -9.01 -42.06
C GLN A 696 0.00 -10.27 -41.41
N ILE A 697 -0.83 -11.30 -41.34
CA ILE A 697 -0.37 -12.64 -41.00
C ILE A 697 0.33 -13.20 -42.22
N LYS A 698 1.64 -13.42 -42.13
CA LYS A 698 2.40 -14.06 -43.22
C LYS A 698 1.91 -15.50 -43.36
N ASP A 699 1.63 -15.92 -44.60
CA ASP A 699 1.17 -17.29 -44.89
C ASP A 699 2.10 -18.38 -44.34
N SER A 700 3.39 -18.08 -44.20
CA SER A 700 4.40 -18.98 -43.59
C SER A 700 4.23 -19.18 -42.08
N SER A 701 3.45 -18.34 -41.39
CA SER A 701 3.15 -18.47 -39.94
C SER A 701 1.89 -19.25 -39.67
N LEU A 702 1.11 -19.49 -40.68
CA LEU A 702 -0.06 -20.36 -40.65
C LEU A 702 0.42 -21.81 -40.85
N GLY A 703 0.63 -22.54 -39.78
CA GLY A 703 0.90 -23.97 -39.82
C GLY A 703 -0.28 -24.76 -40.46
N THR A 704 -0.20 -26.06 -40.51
CA THR A 704 -1.30 -26.94 -40.92
C THR A 704 -2.41 -26.86 -39.90
N TYR A 705 -3.53 -26.22 -40.26
CA TYR A 705 -4.72 -26.13 -39.44
C TYR A 705 -5.70 -27.26 -39.81
N SER A 706 -6.48 -27.67 -38.82
CA SER A 706 -7.54 -28.64 -38.98
C SER A 706 -8.74 -28.09 -39.80
N MET A 707 -9.59 -28.98 -40.30
CA MET A 707 -10.88 -28.57 -40.90
C MET A 707 -11.75 -27.78 -39.92
N TYR A 708 -11.62 -28.06 -38.61
CA TYR A 708 -12.34 -27.34 -37.56
C TYR A 708 -11.88 -25.88 -37.46
N ASP A 709 -10.60 -25.63 -37.51
CA ASP A 709 -10.05 -24.27 -37.53
C ASP A 709 -10.41 -23.52 -38.82
N TYR A 710 -10.45 -24.23 -39.96
CA TYR A 710 -10.93 -23.67 -41.22
C TYR A 710 -12.38 -23.22 -41.11
N TYR A 711 -13.26 -24.02 -40.51
CA TYR A 711 -14.65 -23.62 -40.27
C TYR A 711 -14.73 -22.43 -39.31
N ARG A 712 -13.92 -22.41 -38.24
CA ARG A 712 -13.84 -21.28 -37.30
C ARG A 712 -13.44 -20.01 -38.04
N TYR A 713 -12.42 -20.05 -38.88
CA TYR A 713 -12.02 -18.95 -39.75
C TYR A 713 -13.14 -18.49 -40.69
N ARG A 714 -13.87 -19.42 -41.31
CA ARG A 714 -14.97 -19.11 -42.21
C ARG A 714 -16.16 -18.45 -41.51
N ILE A 715 -16.45 -18.86 -40.30
CA ILE A 715 -17.57 -18.33 -39.52
C ILE A 715 -17.21 -16.97 -38.90
N CYS A 716 -16.06 -16.87 -38.29
CA CYS A 716 -15.63 -15.63 -37.64
C CYS A 716 -14.09 -15.50 -37.58
N LYS A 717 -13.52 -14.62 -38.41
CA LYS A 717 -12.08 -14.39 -38.48
C LYS A 717 -11.51 -13.89 -37.16
N LYS A 718 -12.25 -13.08 -36.40
CA LYS A 718 -11.81 -12.61 -35.09
C LYS A 718 -11.73 -13.73 -34.07
N ARG A 719 -12.71 -14.62 -34.07
CA ARG A 719 -12.69 -15.79 -33.20
C ARG A 719 -11.52 -16.72 -33.53
N PHE A 720 -11.27 -16.96 -34.81
CA PHE A 720 -10.09 -17.72 -35.25
C PHE A 720 -8.78 -17.05 -34.78
N LEU A 721 -8.66 -15.71 -34.91
CA LEU A 721 -7.49 -14.96 -34.45
C LEU A 721 -7.26 -15.17 -32.95
N PHE A 722 -8.28 -14.93 -32.14
CA PHE A 722 -8.14 -15.01 -30.69
C PHE A 722 -8.02 -16.45 -30.18
N GLU A 723 -8.87 -17.34 -30.58
CA GLU A 723 -8.93 -18.72 -30.06
C GLU A 723 -7.88 -19.66 -30.67
N THR A 724 -7.52 -19.47 -31.93
CA THR A 724 -6.59 -20.37 -32.62
C THR A 724 -5.17 -19.82 -32.70
N LEU A 725 -5.01 -18.54 -33.04
CA LEU A 725 -3.70 -17.95 -33.27
C LEU A 725 -3.07 -17.33 -32.00
N THR A 726 -3.88 -16.66 -31.16
CA THR A 726 -3.36 -15.92 -30.00
C THR A 726 -3.36 -16.78 -28.73
N GLU A 727 -4.47 -17.45 -28.43
CA GLU A 727 -4.60 -18.25 -27.21
C GLU A 727 -4.12 -19.70 -27.39
N GLY A 728 -3.70 -20.06 -28.57
CA GLY A 728 -3.19 -21.39 -28.90
C GLY A 728 -4.20 -22.51 -28.72
N ASN A 729 -5.46 -22.17 -28.51
CA ASN A 729 -6.61 -23.04 -28.59
C ASN A 729 -7.45 -23.27 -27.34
N THR A 730 -8.71 -22.98 -27.43
CA THR A 730 -9.68 -23.25 -26.37
C THR A 730 -10.45 -24.56 -26.61
N VAL A 731 -9.98 -25.42 -27.52
CA VAL A 731 -10.65 -26.69 -27.88
C VAL A 731 -10.81 -27.60 -26.67
N TYR A 732 -9.93 -27.52 -25.68
CA TYR A 732 -10.05 -28.27 -24.41
C TYR A 732 -11.32 -27.92 -23.61
N LYS A 733 -11.99 -26.82 -23.91
CA LYS A 733 -13.30 -26.46 -23.32
C LYS A 733 -14.48 -27.06 -24.07
N ASP A 734 -14.24 -27.75 -25.19
CA ASP A 734 -15.26 -28.45 -25.97
C ASP A 734 -15.51 -29.83 -25.34
N GLU A 735 -16.63 -29.97 -24.66
CA GLU A 735 -17.01 -31.21 -23.97
C GLU A 735 -16.97 -32.45 -24.88
N PHE A 736 -17.35 -32.31 -26.16
CA PHE A 736 -17.33 -33.41 -27.10
C PHE A 736 -15.89 -33.88 -27.38
N LEU A 737 -14.96 -32.95 -27.58
CA LEU A 737 -13.57 -33.31 -27.83
C LEU A 737 -12.91 -33.90 -26.59
N LEU A 738 -13.19 -33.37 -25.41
CA LEU A 738 -12.71 -33.90 -24.15
C LEU A 738 -13.24 -35.32 -23.88
N ALA A 739 -14.51 -35.57 -24.17
CA ALA A 739 -15.11 -36.91 -24.08
C ALA A 739 -14.42 -37.92 -25.04
N LYS A 740 -14.13 -37.48 -26.27
CA LYS A 740 -13.38 -38.33 -27.25
C LYS A 740 -11.93 -38.58 -26.78
N TYR A 741 -11.35 -37.66 -26.14
CA TYR A 741 -10.04 -37.81 -25.50
C TYR A 741 -10.02 -38.87 -24.40
N LEU A 742 -10.97 -38.77 -23.50
CA LEU A 742 -11.11 -39.73 -22.42
C LEU A 742 -11.35 -41.12 -22.95
N GLU A 743 -12.20 -41.25 -23.97
CA GLU A 743 -12.47 -42.51 -24.68
C GLU A 743 -11.17 -43.13 -25.20
N ILE A 744 -10.32 -42.37 -25.89
CA ILE A 744 -9.05 -42.88 -26.44
C ILE A 744 -8.06 -43.24 -25.33
N TRP A 745 -7.98 -42.46 -24.27
CA TRP A 745 -7.15 -42.81 -23.14
C TRP A 745 -7.58 -44.13 -22.50
N VAL A 746 -8.85 -44.31 -22.25
CA VAL A 746 -9.40 -45.55 -21.73
C VAL A 746 -9.06 -46.69 -22.63
N GLU A 747 -9.26 -46.55 -23.95
CA GLU A 747 -8.96 -47.56 -24.96
C GLU A 747 -7.48 -47.99 -24.94
N ASN A 748 -6.55 -47.02 -24.85
CA ASN A 748 -5.12 -47.30 -24.79
C ASN A 748 -4.70 -47.97 -23.49
N GLU A 749 -5.19 -47.48 -22.35
CA GLU A 749 -4.91 -48.07 -21.03
C GLU A 749 -5.43 -49.54 -20.95
N ILE A 750 -6.57 -49.82 -21.54
CA ILE A 750 -7.12 -51.17 -21.62
C ILE A 750 -6.25 -52.05 -22.51
N LYS A 751 -5.88 -51.60 -23.72
CA LYS A 751 -4.98 -52.34 -24.61
C LYS A 751 -3.68 -52.75 -23.92
N GLU A 752 -3.10 -51.88 -23.13
CA GLU A 752 -1.89 -52.19 -22.35
C GLU A 752 -2.16 -53.16 -21.20
N SER A 753 -3.24 -52.95 -20.44
CA SER A 753 -3.58 -53.81 -19.30
C SER A 753 -4.05 -55.20 -19.66
N MET A 754 -4.53 -55.39 -20.89
CA MET A 754 -5.03 -56.66 -21.38
C MET A 754 -3.96 -57.45 -22.16
N GLN A 755 -2.74 -56.92 -22.34
CA GLN A 755 -1.67 -57.68 -23.01
C GLN A 755 -1.35 -58.98 -22.26
N GLY A 756 -1.66 -60.10 -22.87
CA GLY A 756 -1.39 -61.43 -22.31
C GLY A 756 -2.50 -62.01 -21.43
N LEU A 757 -3.65 -61.40 -21.29
CA LEU A 757 -4.78 -61.90 -20.52
C LEU A 757 -5.86 -62.49 -21.45
N PRO A 758 -6.51 -63.63 -21.12
CA PRO A 758 -7.65 -64.14 -21.84
C PRO A 758 -8.84 -63.22 -21.64
N GLY A 759 -9.36 -62.63 -22.75
CA GLY A 759 -10.46 -61.66 -22.68
C GLY A 759 -11.80 -62.38 -22.56
N SER A 760 -12.53 -62.18 -21.47
CA SER A 760 -13.98 -62.37 -21.44
C SER A 760 -14.64 -60.97 -21.50
N GLU A 761 -15.79 -60.85 -22.11
CA GLU A 761 -16.53 -59.62 -22.30
C GLU A 761 -16.86 -58.93 -20.96
N LEU A 762 -17.11 -59.68 -19.90
CA LEU A 762 -17.35 -59.21 -18.55
C LEU A 762 -16.09 -58.53 -17.94
N VAL A 763 -14.92 -59.15 -18.07
CA VAL A 763 -13.65 -58.60 -17.58
C VAL A 763 -13.30 -57.29 -18.33
N LEU A 764 -13.62 -57.23 -19.61
CA LEU A 764 -13.40 -56.02 -20.40
C LEU A 764 -14.29 -54.86 -19.93
N VAL A 765 -15.58 -55.13 -19.65
CA VAL A 765 -16.50 -54.08 -19.15
C VAL A 765 -16.07 -53.55 -17.77
N GLU A 766 -15.66 -54.43 -16.86
CA GLU A 766 -15.15 -54.02 -15.55
C GLU A 766 -13.90 -53.15 -15.70
N ARG A 767 -12.95 -53.54 -16.54
CA ARG A 767 -11.73 -52.76 -16.80
C ARG A 767 -12.02 -51.42 -17.47
N ILE A 768 -12.99 -51.36 -18.39
CA ILE A 768 -13.40 -50.08 -18.99
C ILE A 768 -13.92 -49.12 -17.90
N ASN A 769 -14.79 -49.61 -17.02
CA ASN A 769 -15.36 -48.80 -15.97
C ASN A 769 -14.27 -48.32 -14.97
N GLU A 770 -13.38 -49.22 -14.52
CA GLU A 770 -12.26 -48.87 -13.63
C GLU A 770 -11.38 -47.78 -14.27
N LYS A 771 -10.99 -47.96 -15.52
CA LYS A 771 -10.11 -46.98 -16.19
C LYS A 771 -10.82 -45.69 -16.51
N TYR A 772 -12.09 -45.74 -16.84
CA TYR A 772 -12.91 -44.56 -17.05
C TYR A 772 -12.98 -43.73 -15.74
N ASP A 773 -13.31 -44.36 -14.63
CA ASP A 773 -13.41 -43.69 -13.34
C ASP A 773 -12.04 -43.16 -12.85
N GLU A 774 -10.97 -43.89 -13.12
CA GLU A 774 -9.61 -43.44 -12.82
C GLU A 774 -9.23 -42.19 -13.63
N LEU A 775 -9.47 -42.17 -14.93
CA LEU A 775 -9.05 -41.14 -15.85
C LEU A 775 -9.96 -39.91 -15.86
N LYS A 776 -11.24 -40.07 -15.53
CA LYS A 776 -12.23 -38.97 -15.49
C LYS A 776 -11.75 -37.78 -14.62
N LYS A 777 -11.08 -38.05 -13.52
CA LYS A 777 -10.52 -37.01 -12.62
C LYS A 777 -9.47 -36.07 -13.28
N TYR A 778 -8.88 -36.51 -14.40
CA TYR A 778 -7.89 -35.69 -15.13
C TYR A 778 -8.55 -34.78 -16.20
N PHE A 779 -9.85 -34.83 -16.33
CA PHE A 779 -10.59 -34.01 -17.27
C PHE A 779 -11.56 -33.11 -16.53
N PRO A 780 -11.48 -31.80 -16.70
CA PRO A 780 -12.32 -30.82 -16.03
C PRO A 780 -13.72 -30.78 -16.69
N PHE A 781 -14.63 -31.67 -16.29
CA PHE A 781 -16.01 -31.65 -16.72
C PHE A 781 -16.91 -31.11 -15.62
#